data_b2ce6b657e7875a2c6c7e9d59c3a3cfb
#
_entry.id   b2ce6b657e7875a2c6c7e9d59c3a3cfb
#
_cell.length_a   1.000
_cell.length_b   1.000
_cell.length_c   1.000
_cell.angle_alpha   90.00
_cell.angle_beta   90.00
_cell.angle_gamma   90.00
#
_symmetry.space_group_name_H-M   'P 1'
#
loop_
_entity.id
_entity.type
_entity.pdbx_description
1 polymer ?
#
loop_
_entity_poly.entity_id
_entity_poly.type
_entity_poly.pdbx_seq_one_letter_code
_entity_poly.pdbx_strand_id
1 'polypeptide(L)'
;MTIDATSTEGRIIDSLVAPAPVSPAPIVASPEGPAALSELFGSSVFGRAEIALTELFTSREQRARTSQAYVRSAVGQRLRFTDVVADAGGDDVTVVTQRDDTTGLVVTTTVTRVTGRAAMRVETSVTNTSREPVVLTAVVTAALGFGRDQDDLDGFTLGVARSEWLAENRWERVPVRRLLPGTDLALHDQDGRGRAGFTSHGAWSSGEWVPVGYLVDDVTGGALAWQIETSAGWHVDLSQTRQGGVLSLLGPTDLEHGFAHELAPGGTFEAVPVALAVGVAGVDDAIAELTALRRSGRAAARDEPLPIVYNDFMNTLMGQPSTEALEPLIDAAADAGAEVFCIDAGWFADPAIGDWWATVGEWREADARFSGGLRALTRRIRSHGMRVGIWLEPEVIGAQSPVARELPEAAFFHRFGARVREHDRFHLDFRHPAARAHLDATVDALVADHDVSYLKLDYNINAGAGTEDDATTAAAGLLAHTRAFREWLAQAQRRHPHLQIENCSSGAMRADYALLSVTHLQSTSDQQDFVLYPPIAAAAPMAIAPEQCGNWAYPAADMDLEETVFTLVTGLSGRLYLSGFLHELRGDQRAQVREALRVHRGMREGLRDAEPFWPLGLPAWDDPLVCLGLRSRDHDDIFLWDRGDAAASVVVPGLTGEPHPLFPAWQGWEAQATPEGLAVTTIAGRTARVIRIDRAANR
;
A
#
# COMPACT_ATOMS: atom_id res chain seq x y z
N MET A 1 22.68 21.86 -7.17
CA MET A 1 23.42 21.98 -8.43
C MET A 1 22.47 22.03 -9.58
N THR A 2 22.66 22.98 -10.47
CA THR A 2 21.94 23.04 -11.73
C THR A 2 22.48 21.97 -12.65
N ILE A 3 21.62 21.08 -13.16
CA ILE A 3 22.02 20.07 -14.13
C ILE A 3 21.84 20.68 -15.52
N ASP A 4 22.97 20.87 -16.21
CA ASP A 4 23.00 21.32 -17.59
C ASP A 4 22.96 20.09 -18.52
N ALA A 5 22.05 20.08 -19.49
CA ALA A 5 21.91 18.99 -20.45
C ALA A 5 23.18 18.69 -21.28
N THR A 6 24.13 19.63 -21.31
CA THR A 6 25.43 19.45 -21.97
C THR A 6 26.52 18.96 -21.02
N SER A 7 26.24 18.88 -19.71
CA SER A 7 27.18 18.41 -18.70
C SER A 7 27.15 16.88 -18.60
N THR A 8 28.23 16.34 -18.08
CA THR A 8 28.31 14.90 -17.75
C THR A 8 27.22 14.49 -16.73
N GLU A 9 26.75 15.44 -15.93
CA GLU A 9 25.75 15.27 -14.90
C GLU A 9 24.33 15.10 -15.47
N GLY A 10 23.97 15.80 -16.53
CA GLY A 10 22.72 15.58 -17.27
C GLY A 10 22.67 14.19 -17.88
N ARG A 11 23.80 13.67 -18.38
CA ARG A 11 23.89 12.32 -18.88
C ARG A 11 23.73 11.24 -17.81
N ILE A 12 24.15 11.53 -16.59
CA ILE A 12 23.99 10.62 -15.46
C ILE A 12 22.51 10.47 -15.10
N ILE A 13 21.75 11.57 -15.10
CA ILE A 13 20.31 11.52 -14.85
C ILE A 13 19.59 10.80 -15.99
N ASP A 14 19.96 11.08 -17.22
CA ASP A 14 19.44 10.33 -18.37
C ASP A 14 19.78 8.83 -18.25
N SER A 15 20.96 8.47 -17.72
CA SER A 15 21.35 7.08 -17.48
C SER A 15 20.64 6.44 -16.29
N LEU A 16 20.23 7.23 -15.30
CA LEU A 16 19.43 6.75 -14.17
C LEU A 16 17.98 6.46 -14.57
N VAL A 17 17.50 7.17 -15.56
CA VAL A 17 16.13 7.08 -16.07
C VAL A 17 16.04 6.18 -17.31
N ALA A 18 17.10 6.09 -18.12
CA ALA A 18 17.14 5.20 -19.29
C ALA A 18 17.54 3.76 -18.91
N PRO A 19 16.83 2.71 -19.37
CA PRO A 19 17.22 1.34 -19.10
C PRO A 19 18.44 0.92 -19.90
N ALA A 20 19.13 -0.07 -19.36
CA ALA A 20 20.12 -0.84 -20.09
C ALA A 20 19.45 -1.60 -21.24
N PRO A 21 20.17 -1.88 -22.36
CA PRO A 21 19.61 -2.60 -23.51
C PRO A 21 19.14 -3.99 -23.08
N VAL A 22 17.84 -4.25 -23.29
CA VAL A 22 17.12 -5.44 -22.87
C VAL A 22 17.48 -6.63 -23.75
N SER A 23 17.82 -7.76 -23.12
CA SER A 23 17.75 -9.07 -23.77
C SER A 23 16.31 -9.58 -23.67
N PRO A 24 15.70 -10.12 -24.73
CA PRO A 24 14.26 -10.37 -24.75
C PRO A 24 13.87 -11.58 -23.89
N ALA A 25 13.08 -11.34 -22.83
CA ALA A 25 12.28 -12.36 -22.18
C ALA A 25 10.79 -12.06 -22.39
N PRO A 26 9.95 -13.05 -22.61
CA PRO A 26 8.63 -12.89 -23.18
C PRO A 26 7.55 -12.63 -22.15
N ILE A 27 7.41 -11.42 -21.74
CA ILE A 27 6.18 -10.78 -21.27
C ILE A 27 6.33 -9.35 -21.78
N VAL A 28 5.32 -8.83 -22.45
CA VAL A 28 5.38 -7.56 -23.15
C VAL A 28 5.80 -6.42 -22.22
N ALA A 29 7.10 -6.36 -21.92
CA ALA A 29 7.72 -5.09 -21.56
C ALA A 29 7.74 -4.32 -22.88
N SER A 30 6.97 -3.25 -22.98
CA SER A 30 7.10 -2.34 -24.10
C SER A 30 8.57 -1.95 -24.18
N PRO A 31 9.29 -2.22 -25.30
CA PRO A 31 10.68 -1.83 -25.48
C PRO A 31 10.87 -0.29 -25.47
N GLU A 32 9.77 0.45 -25.38
CA GLU A 32 9.67 1.90 -25.40
C GLU A 32 9.55 2.50 -23.99
N GLY A 33 9.24 1.70 -22.94
CA GLY A 33 9.07 2.21 -21.58
C GLY A 33 10.21 3.11 -21.07
N PRO A 34 11.43 2.75 -21.34
CA PRO A 34 12.60 3.50 -20.96
C PRO A 34 12.89 4.73 -21.82
N ALA A 35 12.59 4.66 -23.11
CA ALA A 35 12.59 5.81 -23.98
C ALA A 35 11.50 6.81 -23.53
N ALA A 36 10.35 6.32 -23.07
CA ALA A 36 9.26 7.14 -22.56
C ALA A 36 9.56 7.85 -21.23
N LEU A 37 10.35 7.25 -20.32
CA LEU A 37 10.88 7.97 -19.17
C LEU A 37 11.76 9.13 -19.62
N SER A 38 12.62 8.89 -20.58
CA SER A 38 13.45 9.93 -21.21
C SER A 38 12.62 10.95 -22.01
N GLU A 39 11.50 10.57 -22.61
CA GLU A 39 10.60 11.47 -23.34
C GLU A 39 9.66 12.26 -22.41
N LEU A 40 9.05 11.61 -21.43
CA LEU A 40 8.11 12.26 -20.51
C LEU A 40 8.82 13.11 -19.45
N PHE A 41 9.95 12.66 -18.94
CA PHE A 41 10.66 13.22 -17.80
C PHE A 41 12.16 13.44 -18.05
N GLY A 42 12.64 13.09 -19.24
CA GLY A 42 14.04 12.99 -19.58
C GLY A 42 14.76 14.30 -19.84
N SER A 43 15.83 14.21 -20.56
CA SER A 43 16.86 15.23 -20.81
C SER A 43 16.33 16.66 -21.04
N SER A 44 15.14 16.81 -21.64
CA SER A 44 14.54 18.13 -21.88
C SER A 44 14.02 18.80 -20.60
N VAL A 45 13.60 18.04 -19.60
CA VAL A 45 13.08 18.56 -18.32
C VAL A 45 14.20 18.71 -17.30
N PHE A 46 15.02 17.67 -17.12
CA PHE A 46 16.20 17.75 -16.26
C PHE A 46 17.27 18.70 -16.82
N GLY A 47 17.38 18.83 -18.12
CA GLY A 47 18.32 19.75 -18.76
C GLY A 47 17.91 21.21 -18.76
N ARG A 48 16.64 21.54 -18.52
CA ARG A 48 16.12 22.90 -18.49
C ARG A 48 15.73 23.37 -17.10
N ALA A 49 15.17 22.48 -16.30
CA ALA A 49 14.87 22.76 -14.92
C ALA A 49 16.14 22.58 -14.09
N GLU A 50 16.63 23.62 -13.51
CA GLU A 50 17.64 23.58 -12.46
C GLU A 50 17.06 22.83 -11.25
N ILE A 51 16.80 21.51 -11.41
CA ILE A 51 16.23 20.64 -10.40
C ILE A 51 17.36 19.77 -9.85
N ALA A 52 17.50 19.76 -8.54
CA ALA A 52 18.44 18.87 -7.86
C ALA A 52 17.87 17.44 -7.86
N LEU A 53 18.74 16.44 -7.94
CA LEU A 53 18.36 15.04 -7.78
C LEU A 53 17.66 14.80 -6.42
N THR A 54 18.11 15.48 -5.40
CA THR A 54 17.55 15.53 -4.05
C THR A 54 17.61 16.94 -3.49
N GLU A 55 16.70 17.28 -2.60
CA GLU A 55 16.66 18.56 -1.91
C GLU A 55 16.76 18.36 -0.40
N LEU A 56 17.59 19.15 0.25
CA LEU A 56 17.79 19.09 1.70
C LEU A 56 17.39 20.41 2.35
N PHE A 57 16.61 20.32 3.41
CA PHE A 57 16.21 21.46 4.24
C PHE A 57 16.75 21.26 5.63
N THR A 58 17.39 22.29 6.17
CA THR A 58 17.95 22.27 7.53
C THR A 58 17.34 23.37 8.38
N SER A 59 17.45 23.30 9.69
CA SER A 59 16.94 24.35 10.58
C SER A 59 17.60 25.73 10.33
N ARG A 60 18.79 25.75 9.76
CA ARG A 60 19.56 26.99 9.48
C ARG A 60 19.38 27.49 8.06
N GLU A 61 19.19 26.58 7.10
CA GLU A 61 19.11 26.91 5.68
C GLU A 61 17.91 26.19 5.05
N GLN A 62 17.00 26.99 4.56
CA GLN A 62 15.73 26.55 3.99
C GLN A 62 15.75 26.73 2.45
N ARG A 63 14.81 27.44 1.93
CA ARG A 63 14.65 27.68 0.50
C ARG A 63 15.52 28.82 0.02
N ALA A 64 16.13 28.68 -1.14
CA ALA A 64 16.90 29.72 -1.78
C ALA A 64 16.02 30.79 -2.44
N ARG A 65 14.71 30.57 -2.52
CA ARG A 65 13.71 31.47 -3.11
C ARG A 65 12.54 31.69 -2.14
N THR A 66 11.76 32.75 -2.35
CA THR A 66 10.55 33.02 -1.56
C THR A 66 9.43 32.07 -1.96
N SER A 67 9.39 30.89 -1.36
CA SER A 67 8.42 29.85 -1.59
C SER A 67 8.31 28.94 -0.37
N GLN A 68 7.24 28.15 -0.28
CA GLN A 68 7.12 27.04 0.68
C GLN A 68 7.23 25.67 -0.02
N ALA A 69 7.46 25.64 -1.33
CA ALA A 69 7.65 24.42 -2.09
C ALA A 69 8.93 23.68 -1.65
N TYR A 70 8.92 22.37 -1.81
CA TYR A 70 10.07 21.50 -1.51
C TYR A 70 10.99 21.34 -2.73
N VAL A 71 11.37 22.47 -3.31
CA VAL A 71 12.28 22.59 -4.44
C VAL A 71 13.16 23.83 -4.25
N ARG A 72 14.36 23.81 -4.83
CA ARG A 72 15.35 24.90 -4.74
C ARG A 72 15.74 25.23 -3.30
N SER A 73 16.10 24.22 -2.54
CA SER A 73 16.71 24.42 -1.23
C SER A 73 18.07 25.07 -1.34
N ALA A 74 18.47 25.84 -0.32
CA ALA A 74 19.79 26.47 -0.29
C ALA A 74 20.93 25.44 -0.31
N VAL A 75 20.74 24.31 0.38
CA VAL A 75 21.71 23.19 0.37
C VAL A 75 21.71 22.50 -0.99
N GLY A 76 20.52 22.17 -1.54
CA GLY A 76 20.39 21.48 -2.83
C GLY A 76 21.09 22.20 -3.97
N GLN A 77 21.04 23.53 -4.00
CA GLN A 77 21.73 24.35 -5.01
C GLN A 77 23.28 24.29 -4.89
N ARG A 78 23.82 23.91 -3.74
CA ARG A 78 25.27 23.80 -3.51
C ARG A 78 25.80 22.37 -3.60
N LEU A 79 24.93 21.37 -3.64
CA LEU A 79 25.34 19.98 -3.81
C LEU A 79 26.16 19.85 -5.11
N ARG A 80 27.30 19.18 -5.01
CA ARG A 80 28.19 18.87 -6.13
C ARG A 80 28.38 17.38 -6.22
N PHE A 81 28.32 16.84 -7.40
CA PHE A 81 28.65 15.43 -7.65
C PHE A 81 30.10 15.16 -7.30
N THR A 82 30.32 14.12 -6.51
CA THR A 82 31.67 13.68 -6.11
C THR A 82 31.99 12.30 -6.68
N ASP A 83 30.98 11.44 -6.83
CA ASP A 83 31.17 10.09 -7.35
C ASP A 83 29.87 9.54 -7.94
N VAL A 84 29.99 8.64 -8.93
CA VAL A 84 28.91 7.84 -9.48
C VAL A 84 29.43 6.45 -9.75
N VAL A 85 28.82 5.46 -9.08
CA VAL A 85 29.14 4.05 -9.24
C VAL A 85 27.95 3.34 -9.84
N ALA A 86 28.11 2.79 -11.05
CA ALA A 86 27.17 1.87 -11.64
C ALA A 86 27.65 0.44 -11.39
N ASP A 87 26.82 -0.40 -10.78
CA ASP A 87 27.17 -1.79 -10.58
C ASP A 87 26.93 -2.57 -11.88
N ALA A 88 28.01 -3.13 -12.43
CA ALA A 88 27.96 -4.00 -13.61
C ALA A 88 27.60 -5.45 -13.26
N GLY A 89 27.26 -5.75 -12.02
CA GLY A 89 27.10 -7.11 -11.47
C GLY A 89 25.77 -7.81 -11.76
N GLY A 90 24.92 -7.26 -12.62
CA GLY A 90 23.63 -7.86 -12.99
C GLY A 90 22.43 -7.30 -12.23
N ASP A 91 22.64 -6.59 -11.16
CA ASP A 91 21.63 -5.76 -10.50
C ASP A 91 21.79 -4.31 -11.01
N ASP A 92 20.76 -3.76 -11.60
CA ASP A 92 20.74 -2.39 -12.15
C ASP A 92 20.78 -1.34 -11.01
N VAL A 93 21.87 -1.33 -10.24
CA VAL A 93 22.08 -0.41 -9.12
C VAL A 93 23.02 0.72 -9.54
N THR A 94 22.60 1.95 -9.32
CA THR A 94 23.46 3.14 -9.49
C THR A 94 23.51 3.92 -8.19
N VAL A 95 24.70 4.21 -7.71
CA VAL A 95 24.93 5.00 -6.50
C VAL A 95 25.53 6.35 -6.90
N VAL A 96 24.86 7.42 -6.53
CA VAL A 96 25.28 8.80 -6.79
C VAL A 96 25.65 9.45 -5.46
N THR A 97 26.86 10.00 -5.35
CA THR A 97 27.31 10.73 -4.17
C THR A 97 27.46 12.22 -4.50
N GLN A 98 26.85 13.05 -3.67
CA GLN A 98 26.92 14.50 -3.76
C GLN A 98 27.38 15.10 -2.43
N ARG A 99 27.98 16.28 -2.46
CA ARG A 99 28.49 16.95 -1.26
C ARG A 99 28.17 18.45 -1.29
N ASP A 100 27.80 19.01 -0.14
CA ASP A 100 27.81 20.44 0.15
C ASP A 100 28.95 20.77 1.10
N ASP A 101 29.98 21.46 0.60
CA ASP A 101 31.16 21.83 1.41
C ASP A 101 30.84 22.90 2.47
N THR A 102 29.75 23.64 2.34
CA THR A 102 29.35 24.65 3.31
C THR A 102 28.82 24.03 4.59
N THR A 103 27.93 23.05 4.46
CA THR A 103 27.35 22.34 5.64
C THR A 103 28.15 21.10 6.02
N GLY A 104 28.98 20.58 5.12
CA GLY A 104 29.66 19.30 5.28
C GLY A 104 28.72 18.09 5.13
N LEU A 105 27.53 18.28 4.55
CA LEU A 105 26.61 17.18 4.28
C LEU A 105 27.04 16.42 3.02
N VAL A 106 27.02 15.11 3.13
CA VAL A 106 27.21 14.17 2.01
C VAL A 106 25.88 13.44 1.79
N VAL A 107 25.41 13.44 0.56
CA VAL A 107 24.19 12.75 0.15
C VAL A 107 24.56 11.59 -0.74
N THR A 108 24.05 10.41 -0.40
CA THR A 108 24.15 9.21 -1.24
C THR A 108 22.76 8.82 -1.71
N THR A 109 22.55 8.83 -3.01
CA THR A 109 21.30 8.37 -3.62
C THR A 109 21.55 7.06 -4.36
N THR A 110 20.86 6.01 -3.93
CA THR A 110 20.90 4.69 -4.56
C THR A 110 19.63 4.51 -5.40
N VAL A 111 19.81 4.22 -6.67
CA VAL A 111 18.73 3.90 -7.60
C VAL A 111 18.86 2.44 -7.98
N THR A 112 17.85 1.64 -7.63
CA THR A 112 17.74 0.23 -8.00
C THR A 112 16.66 0.07 -9.05
N ARG A 113 17.01 -0.38 -10.24
CA ARG A 113 16.07 -0.67 -11.33
C ARG A 113 15.67 -2.14 -11.34
N VAL A 114 14.46 -2.41 -11.79
CA VAL A 114 14.02 -3.80 -12.02
C VAL A 114 14.39 -4.18 -13.44
N THR A 115 15.27 -5.17 -13.59
CA THR A 115 15.74 -5.62 -14.91
C THR A 115 14.58 -5.98 -15.84
N GLY A 116 14.54 -5.37 -17.02
CA GLY A 116 13.50 -5.60 -18.02
C GLY A 116 12.14 -4.94 -17.71
N ARG A 117 12.09 -4.03 -16.73
CA ARG A 117 10.90 -3.26 -16.34
C ARG A 117 11.19 -1.75 -16.34
N ALA A 118 10.14 -0.96 -16.56
CA ALA A 118 10.21 0.50 -16.49
C ALA A 118 9.91 1.00 -15.07
N ALA A 119 10.55 0.40 -14.07
CA ALA A 119 10.36 0.71 -12.65
C ALA A 119 11.68 0.77 -11.91
N MET A 120 11.76 1.67 -10.93
CA MET A 120 12.95 1.85 -10.08
C MET A 120 12.56 2.21 -8.65
N ARG A 121 13.45 1.91 -7.72
CA ARG A 121 13.40 2.33 -6.32
C ARG A 121 14.53 3.30 -6.03
N VAL A 122 14.23 4.39 -5.34
CA VAL A 122 15.18 5.43 -4.97
C VAL A 122 15.31 5.49 -3.45
N GLU A 123 16.52 5.40 -2.95
CA GLU A 123 16.89 5.51 -1.55
C GLU A 123 17.90 6.64 -1.40
N THR A 124 17.71 7.51 -0.41
CA THR A 124 18.60 8.64 -0.16
C THR A 124 19.05 8.64 1.29
N SER A 125 20.36 8.69 1.51
CA SER A 125 20.95 8.88 2.83
C SER A 125 21.73 10.19 2.91
N VAL A 126 21.74 10.80 4.10
CA VAL A 126 22.42 12.05 4.38
C VAL A 126 23.39 11.85 5.53
N THR A 127 24.68 12.02 5.29
CA THR A 127 25.75 11.89 6.30
C THR A 127 26.34 13.25 6.65
N ASN A 128 26.44 13.56 7.93
CA ASN A 128 27.10 14.76 8.42
C ASN A 128 28.59 14.52 8.60
N THR A 129 29.43 15.04 7.70
CA THR A 129 30.88 14.96 7.79
C THR A 129 31.50 16.20 8.44
N SER A 130 30.70 17.16 8.91
CA SER A 130 31.17 18.34 9.63
C SER A 130 31.49 18.01 11.10
N ARG A 131 31.98 19.02 11.83
CA ARG A 131 32.26 18.90 13.28
C ARG A 131 31.09 19.34 14.15
N GLU A 132 30.05 19.92 13.58
CA GLU A 132 28.90 20.47 14.26
C GLU A 132 27.65 19.63 13.93
N PRO A 133 26.70 19.48 14.86
CA PRO A 133 25.44 18.85 14.53
C PRO A 133 24.65 19.69 13.51
N VAL A 134 23.95 18.99 12.61
CA VAL A 134 23.04 19.59 11.63
C VAL A 134 21.65 19.04 11.86
N VAL A 135 20.64 19.93 11.93
CA VAL A 135 19.24 19.49 12.07
C VAL A 135 18.57 19.50 10.71
N LEU A 136 18.21 18.32 10.23
CA LEU A 136 17.42 18.14 9.02
C LEU A 136 15.94 18.40 9.31
N THR A 137 15.26 19.16 8.46
CA THR A 137 13.83 19.49 8.61
C THR A 137 12.97 18.92 7.46
N ALA A 138 13.57 18.59 6.34
CA ALA A 138 12.97 17.77 5.28
C ALA A 138 14.07 17.22 4.35
N VAL A 139 13.84 16.04 3.80
CA VAL A 139 14.65 15.43 2.74
C VAL A 139 13.74 15.01 1.62
N VAL A 140 13.91 15.58 0.44
CA VAL A 140 13.24 15.12 -0.79
C VAL A 140 14.02 13.92 -1.30
N THR A 141 13.41 12.76 -1.27
CA THR A 141 14.06 11.52 -1.76
C THR A 141 14.17 11.52 -3.28
N ALA A 142 13.11 11.99 -3.96
CA ALA A 142 13.12 12.17 -5.41
C ALA A 142 12.39 13.44 -5.80
N ALA A 143 13.02 14.27 -6.63
CA ALA A 143 12.42 15.44 -7.27
C ALA A 143 12.40 15.22 -8.78
N LEU A 144 11.22 15.36 -9.39
CA LEU A 144 10.97 15.07 -10.80
C LEU A 144 10.37 16.29 -11.47
N GLY A 145 11.04 16.79 -12.51
CA GLY A 145 10.48 17.84 -13.36
C GLY A 145 9.57 17.25 -14.42
N PHE A 146 8.53 17.99 -14.80
CA PHE A 146 7.62 17.61 -15.88
C PHE A 146 7.10 18.85 -16.62
N GLY A 147 6.75 18.68 -17.90
CA GLY A 147 6.47 19.76 -18.80
C GLY A 147 7.74 20.49 -19.25
N ARG A 148 7.71 21.16 -20.39
CA ARG A 148 8.85 21.89 -20.97
C ARG A 148 8.91 23.33 -20.53
N ASP A 149 7.75 23.88 -20.19
CA ASP A 149 7.54 25.20 -19.67
C ASP A 149 6.22 25.26 -18.87
N GLN A 150 5.85 26.43 -18.41
CA GLN A 150 4.64 26.58 -17.61
C GLN A 150 3.34 26.45 -18.41
N ASP A 151 3.37 26.62 -19.72
CA ASP A 151 2.19 26.46 -20.60
C ASP A 151 1.88 24.98 -20.83
N ASP A 152 2.90 24.13 -20.85
CA ASP A 152 2.74 22.69 -20.97
C ASP A 152 1.97 22.05 -19.80
N LEU A 153 1.86 22.74 -18.64
CA LEU A 153 1.13 22.18 -17.47
C LEU A 153 -0.36 21.96 -17.74
N ASP A 154 -0.92 22.54 -18.80
CA ASP A 154 -2.28 22.26 -19.26
C ASP A 154 -2.45 20.83 -19.81
N GLY A 155 -1.35 20.20 -20.25
CA GLY A 155 -1.30 18.85 -20.80
C GLY A 155 -1.10 17.76 -19.76
N PHE A 156 -1.23 18.04 -18.44
CA PHE A 156 -1.00 17.03 -17.41
C PHE A 156 -2.19 16.86 -16.45
N THR A 157 -2.47 15.60 -16.13
CA THR A 157 -3.48 15.21 -15.14
C THR A 157 -2.83 14.42 -14.01
N LEU A 158 -3.08 14.87 -12.77
CA LEU A 158 -2.64 14.19 -11.55
C LEU A 158 -3.71 13.23 -11.07
N GLY A 159 -3.32 12.00 -10.70
CA GLY A 159 -4.15 11.02 -10.01
C GLY A 159 -3.69 10.83 -8.58
N VAL A 160 -4.60 11.03 -7.63
CA VAL A 160 -4.39 10.83 -6.20
C VAL A 160 -5.63 10.20 -5.58
N ALA A 161 -5.48 9.53 -4.46
CA ALA A 161 -6.61 8.90 -3.78
C ALA A 161 -6.78 9.42 -2.36
N ARG A 162 -7.99 9.91 -2.04
CA ARG A 162 -8.42 10.08 -0.67
C ARG A 162 -8.72 8.73 -0.05
N SER A 163 -8.50 8.64 1.24
CA SER A 163 -8.79 7.43 2.00
C SER A 163 -9.30 7.79 3.38
N GLU A 164 -10.27 7.03 3.85
CA GLU A 164 -10.74 7.08 5.22
C GLU A 164 -11.34 5.72 5.58
N TRP A 165 -11.51 5.46 6.86
CA TRP A 165 -12.11 4.20 7.32
C TRP A 165 -13.47 3.94 6.67
N LEU A 166 -13.66 2.76 6.10
CA LEU A 166 -14.82 2.28 5.34
C LEU A 166 -15.00 2.95 3.96
N ALA A 167 -14.08 3.79 3.52
CA ALA A 167 -14.12 4.48 2.23
C ALA A 167 -12.69 4.71 1.70
N GLU A 168 -11.93 3.61 1.63
CA GLU A 168 -10.56 3.60 1.16
C GLU A 168 -10.47 3.73 -0.37
N ASN A 169 -9.30 4.16 -0.86
CA ASN A 169 -8.94 4.15 -2.29
C ASN A 169 -9.90 4.94 -3.21
N ARG A 170 -10.35 6.11 -2.79
CA ARG A 170 -11.21 6.99 -3.61
C ARG A 170 -10.35 7.83 -4.54
N TRP A 171 -10.15 7.37 -5.76
CA TRP A 171 -9.29 8.01 -6.76
C TRP A 171 -9.95 9.21 -7.40
N GLU A 172 -9.16 10.30 -7.52
CA GLU A 172 -9.54 11.54 -8.19
C GLU A 172 -8.52 11.86 -9.29
N ARG A 173 -9.00 12.32 -10.44
CA ARG A 173 -8.17 12.87 -11.52
C ARG A 173 -8.30 14.38 -11.52
N VAL A 174 -7.19 15.09 -11.31
CA VAL A 174 -7.17 16.53 -11.17
C VAL A 174 -6.25 17.12 -12.25
N PRO A 175 -6.76 17.93 -13.18
CA PRO A 175 -5.90 18.68 -14.11
C PRO A 175 -4.87 19.51 -13.33
N VAL A 176 -3.58 19.38 -13.67
CA VAL A 176 -2.49 20.06 -12.95
C VAL A 176 -2.71 21.58 -12.93
N ARG A 177 -3.28 22.14 -13.98
CA ARG A 177 -3.58 23.59 -14.06
C ARG A 177 -4.57 24.07 -12.98
N ARG A 178 -5.40 23.20 -12.42
CA ARG A 178 -6.27 23.55 -11.27
C ARG A 178 -5.50 23.69 -9.97
N LEU A 179 -4.35 23.04 -9.87
CA LEU A 179 -3.48 23.03 -8.70
C LEU A 179 -2.39 24.09 -8.82
N LEU A 180 -1.85 24.25 -10.03
CA LEU A 180 -0.77 25.19 -10.35
C LEU A 180 -1.26 26.17 -11.41
N PRO A 181 -1.49 27.45 -11.07
CA PRO A 181 -2.14 28.41 -11.98
C PRO A 181 -1.29 28.83 -13.19
N GLY A 182 0.00 28.46 -13.23
CA GLY A 182 0.88 28.82 -14.35
C GLY A 182 1.22 30.31 -14.43
N THR A 183 1.38 30.95 -13.27
CA THR A 183 1.74 32.38 -13.25
C THR A 183 3.16 32.57 -13.75
N ASP A 184 3.32 33.35 -14.82
CA ASP A 184 4.63 33.78 -15.33
C ASP A 184 5.22 34.90 -14.47
N LEU A 185 6.31 34.60 -13.79
CA LEU A 185 7.07 35.56 -12.98
C LEU A 185 8.47 35.85 -13.57
N ALA A 186 8.68 35.56 -14.86
CA ALA A 186 9.97 35.78 -15.52
C ALA A 186 10.46 37.21 -15.42
N LEU A 187 9.55 38.20 -15.51
CA LEU A 187 9.89 39.65 -15.35
C LEU A 187 10.43 39.97 -13.94
N HIS A 188 10.14 39.14 -12.94
CA HIS A 188 10.61 39.29 -11.57
C HIS A 188 11.83 38.42 -11.26
N ASP A 189 12.33 37.68 -12.24
CA ASP A 189 13.38 36.67 -12.06
C ASP A 189 13.06 35.66 -10.93
N GLN A 190 11.80 35.22 -10.85
CA GLN A 190 11.31 34.32 -9.82
C GLN A 190 10.53 33.14 -10.42
N ASP A 191 10.51 32.03 -9.68
CA ASP A 191 9.62 30.93 -9.95
C ASP A 191 8.19 31.23 -9.46
N GLY A 192 7.21 30.51 -9.97
CA GLY A 192 5.87 30.51 -9.44
C GLY A 192 5.87 30.08 -7.96
N ARG A 193 4.92 30.60 -7.18
CA ARG A 193 4.73 30.24 -5.76
C ARG A 193 3.63 29.21 -5.56
N GLY A 194 2.99 28.80 -6.66
CA GLY A 194 1.94 27.79 -6.63
C GLY A 194 2.49 26.45 -6.15
N ARG A 195 1.81 25.88 -5.18
CA ARG A 195 2.07 24.51 -4.71
C ARG A 195 0.76 23.85 -4.33
N ALA A 196 0.71 22.53 -4.50
CA ALA A 196 -0.32 21.67 -3.95
C ALA A 196 0.35 20.54 -3.19
N GLY A 197 -0.10 20.29 -1.97
CA GLY A 197 0.44 19.25 -1.11
C GLY A 197 -0.59 18.16 -0.86
N PHE A 198 -0.13 16.91 -0.80
CA PHE A 198 -0.90 15.75 -0.40
C PHE A 198 -0.13 15.08 0.72
N THR A 199 -0.78 14.97 1.89
CA THR A 199 -0.10 14.61 3.14
C THR A 199 -0.92 13.60 3.90
N SER A 200 -0.27 12.59 4.46
CA SER A 200 -0.87 11.74 5.49
C SER A 200 -0.09 11.85 6.78
N HIS A 201 -0.80 11.95 7.90
CA HIS A 201 -0.25 12.23 9.23
C HIS A 201 -0.32 10.99 10.13
N GLY A 202 0.60 10.96 11.11
CA GLY A 202 0.64 9.89 12.10
C GLY A 202 1.08 8.55 11.51
N ALA A 203 0.59 7.45 12.09
CA ALA A 203 0.96 6.09 11.71
C ALA A 203 -0.06 5.43 10.76
N TRP A 204 -1.15 6.09 10.41
CA TRP A 204 -2.06 5.66 9.36
C TRP A 204 -1.63 6.25 8.02
N SER A 205 -0.58 5.68 7.44
CA SER A 205 0.08 6.18 6.22
C SER A 205 -0.83 6.25 4.99
N SER A 206 -1.93 5.53 4.98
CA SER A 206 -2.98 5.58 3.94
C SER A 206 -4.35 5.94 4.50
N GLY A 207 -4.41 6.63 5.66
CA GLY A 207 -5.66 6.98 6.33
C GLY A 207 -6.27 8.33 5.92
N GLU A 208 -5.54 9.17 5.20
CA GLU A 208 -6.01 10.45 4.64
C GLU A 208 -5.84 10.45 3.12
N TRP A 209 -4.63 10.16 2.68
CA TRP A 209 -4.26 9.96 1.29
C TRP A 209 -3.50 8.66 1.13
N VAL A 210 -3.69 7.99 0.00
CA VAL A 210 -2.91 6.78 -0.33
C VAL A 210 -1.49 7.20 -0.73
N PRO A 211 -0.41 6.54 -0.22
CA PRO A 211 0.98 6.90 -0.54
C PRO A 211 1.41 6.49 -1.96
N VAL A 212 0.46 6.39 -2.86
CA VAL A 212 0.61 6.07 -4.28
C VAL A 212 -0.13 7.12 -5.08
N GLY A 213 0.41 7.50 -6.21
CA GLY A 213 -0.26 8.41 -7.14
C GLY A 213 0.34 8.28 -8.54
N TYR A 214 -0.21 9.04 -9.48
CA TYR A 214 0.28 9.05 -10.85
C TYR A 214 0.12 10.42 -11.51
N LEU A 215 0.95 10.66 -12.50
CA LEU A 215 0.88 11.82 -13.39
C LEU A 215 0.75 11.33 -14.83
N VAL A 216 -0.24 11.82 -15.56
CA VAL A 216 -0.48 11.49 -16.96
C VAL A 216 -0.09 12.70 -17.82
N ASP A 217 0.65 12.45 -18.89
CA ASP A 217 0.76 13.37 -20.02
C ASP A 217 -0.44 13.13 -20.95
N ASP A 218 -1.39 14.04 -20.92
CA ASP A 218 -2.63 13.91 -21.69
C ASP A 218 -2.39 14.02 -23.21
N VAL A 219 -1.20 14.47 -23.65
CA VAL A 219 -0.84 14.58 -25.09
C VAL A 219 -0.32 13.24 -25.61
N THR A 220 0.57 12.59 -24.86
CA THR A 220 1.16 11.30 -25.27
C THR A 220 0.36 10.10 -24.79
N GLY A 221 -0.41 10.27 -23.73
CA GLY A 221 -1.11 9.22 -23.01
C GLY A 221 -0.24 8.45 -22.00
N GLY A 222 1.07 8.73 -21.95
CA GLY A 222 1.98 8.09 -21.02
C GLY A 222 1.74 8.52 -19.57
N ALA A 223 2.12 7.66 -18.62
CA ALA A 223 1.94 7.92 -17.19
C ALA A 223 3.20 7.62 -16.37
N LEU A 224 3.45 8.42 -15.34
CA LEU A 224 4.37 8.12 -14.25
C LEU A 224 3.55 7.76 -13.01
N ALA A 225 3.80 6.60 -12.41
CA ALA A 225 3.31 6.25 -11.09
C ALA A 225 4.43 6.36 -10.05
N TRP A 226 4.07 6.70 -8.81
CA TRP A 226 4.99 6.71 -7.68
C TRP A 226 4.39 6.01 -6.46
N GLN A 227 5.28 5.63 -5.53
CA GLN A 227 4.95 5.05 -4.24
C GLN A 227 5.92 5.58 -3.18
N ILE A 228 5.42 6.00 -2.02
CA ILE A 228 6.21 6.40 -0.85
C ILE A 228 6.17 5.27 0.17
N GLU A 229 7.34 4.81 0.64
CA GLU A 229 7.48 3.57 1.41
C GLU A 229 7.71 3.86 2.90
N THR A 230 6.65 4.26 3.59
CA THR A 230 6.71 4.52 5.04
C THR A 230 5.36 4.29 5.72
N SER A 231 5.40 3.80 6.94
CA SER A 231 4.22 3.70 7.83
C SER A 231 4.14 4.87 8.82
N ALA A 232 4.86 5.95 8.55
CA ALA A 232 4.78 7.23 9.25
C ALA A 232 4.25 8.31 8.33
N GLY A 233 4.26 9.57 8.78
CA GLY A 233 3.88 10.71 7.95
C GLY A 233 4.72 10.83 6.68
N TRP A 234 4.09 11.28 5.60
CA TRP A 234 4.72 11.51 4.31
C TRP A 234 4.06 12.68 3.58
N HIS A 235 4.76 13.21 2.57
CA HIS A 235 4.30 14.35 1.80
C HIS A 235 4.64 14.21 0.31
N VAL A 236 3.70 14.58 -0.55
CA VAL A 236 3.90 14.85 -1.97
C VAL A 236 3.71 16.34 -2.20
N ASP A 237 4.71 17.02 -2.75
CA ASP A 237 4.62 18.43 -3.12
C ASP A 237 4.62 18.56 -4.65
N LEU A 238 3.57 19.12 -5.19
CA LEU A 238 3.48 19.52 -6.58
C LEU A 238 3.69 21.04 -6.65
N SER A 239 4.74 21.47 -7.31
CA SER A 239 5.10 22.89 -7.38
C SER A 239 5.46 23.32 -8.79
N GLN A 240 5.60 24.61 -8.98
CA GLN A 240 5.90 25.23 -10.27
C GLN A 240 7.25 25.96 -10.23
N THR A 241 8.04 25.75 -11.28
CA THR A 241 9.21 26.57 -11.62
C THR A 241 8.95 27.33 -12.93
N ARG A 242 9.88 28.16 -13.36
CA ARG A 242 9.82 28.82 -14.69
C ARG A 242 9.92 27.82 -15.84
N GLN A 243 10.45 26.64 -15.60
CA GLN A 243 10.70 25.62 -16.61
C GLN A 243 9.65 24.48 -16.59
N GLY A 244 8.56 24.61 -15.85
CA GLY A 244 7.52 23.61 -15.76
C GLY A 244 7.11 23.24 -14.34
N GLY A 245 6.50 22.08 -14.17
CA GLY A 245 6.11 21.52 -12.89
C GLY A 245 7.23 20.72 -12.24
N VAL A 246 7.15 20.58 -10.91
CA VAL A 246 8.03 19.71 -10.13
C VAL A 246 7.19 18.88 -9.17
N LEU A 247 7.39 17.59 -9.20
CA LEU A 247 6.86 16.63 -8.25
C LEU A 247 7.98 16.26 -7.27
N SER A 248 7.78 16.52 -5.97
CA SER A 248 8.72 16.17 -4.91
C SER A 248 8.09 15.12 -3.99
N LEU A 249 8.82 14.02 -3.75
CA LEU A 249 8.38 12.89 -2.94
C LEU A 249 9.22 12.83 -1.66
N LEU A 250 8.54 12.87 -0.51
CA LEU A 250 9.16 13.02 0.80
C LEU A 250 8.55 12.09 1.86
N GLY A 251 9.34 11.78 2.87
CA GLY A 251 8.85 11.36 4.18
C GLY A 251 8.30 12.54 4.99
N PRO A 252 8.37 12.50 6.33
CA PRO A 252 7.88 13.60 7.17
C PRO A 252 8.72 14.87 6.98
N THR A 253 8.04 16.02 7.15
CA THR A 253 8.61 17.36 7.00
C THR A 253 8.31 18.24 8.21
N ASP A 254 9.04 19.33 8.36
CA ASP A 254 8.81 20.31 9.42
C ASP A 254 7.43 20.98 9.32
N LEU A 255 7.06 21.41 8.11
CA LEU A 255 5.81 22.15 7.89
C LEU A 255 4.57 21.31 8.10
N GLU A 256 4.59 20.08 7.60
CA GLU A 256 3.40 19.23 7.60
C GLU A 256 3.33 18.36 8.87
N HIS A 257 4.48 17.95 9.44
CA HIS A 257 4.53 16.95 10.51
C HIS A 257 5.25 17.44 11.77
N GLY A 258 5.84 18.65 11.77
CA GLY A 258 6.74 19.09 12.85
C GLY A 258 8.02 18.25 12.94
N PHE A 259 8.48 17.71 11.81
CA PHE A 259 9.66 16.85 11.76
C PHE A 259 10.95 17.65 11.87
N ALA A 260 11.83 17.21 12.74
CA ALA A 260 13.24 17.59 12.75
C ALA A 260 14.07 16.41 13.25
N HIS A 261 15.23 16.22 12.64
CA HIS A 261 16.19 15.17 13.04
C HIS A 261 17.59 15.77 13.20
N GLU A 262 18.12 15.71 14.40
CA GLU A 262 19.49 16.13 14.68
C GLU A 262 20.47 15.07 14.21
N LEU A 263 21.32 15.45 13.26
CA LEU A 263 22.35 14.61 12.69
C LEU A 263 23.70 14.99 13.32
N ALA A 264 24.13 14.21 14.29
CA ALA A 264 25.42 14.38 14.96
C ALA A 264 26.60 14.27 13.96
N PRO A 265 27.79 14.81 14.29
CA PRO A 265 29.00 14.57 13.51
C PRO A 265 29.27 13.09 13.26
N GLY A 266 29.44 12.69 12.01
CA GLY A 266 29.59 11.29 11.59
C GLY A 266 28.30 10.48 11.52
N GLY A 267 27.16 11.05 11.95
CA GLY A 267 25.85 10.39 11.87
C GLY A 267 25.30 10.36 10.45
N THR A 268 24.43 9.38 10.18
CA THR A 268 23.71 9.23 8.91
C THR A 268 22.21 9.12 9.15
N PHE A 269 21.44 9.83 8.34
CA PHE A 269 19.97 9.74 8.28
C PHE A 269 19.56 9.09 6.97
N GLU A 270 18.76 8.03 7.06
CA GLU A 270 18.14 7.40 5.91
C GLU A 270 16.78 8.09 5.65
N ALA A 271 16.59 8.68 4.47
CA ALA A 271 15.32 9.23 4.07
C ALA A 271 14.29 8.11 3.83
N VAL A 272 13.03 8.49 3.64
CA VAL A 272 11.97 7.53 3.27
C VAL A 272 12.18 7.12 1.82
N PRO A 273 12.26 5.82 1.50
CA PRO A 273 12.39 5.36 0.13
C PRO A 273 11.16 5.68 -0.72
N VAL A 274 11.36 5.83 -2.02
CA VAL A 274 10.27 5.99 -2.99
C VAL A 274 10.49 5.04 -4.18
N ALA A 275 9.40 4.63 -4.80
CA ALA A 275 9.42 3.89 -6.05
C ALA A 275 8.77 4.71 -7.17
N LEU A 276 9.25 4.52 -8.39
CA LEU A 276 8.80 5.20 -9.60
C LEU A 276 8.59 4.15 -10.69
N ALA A 277 7.52 4.30 -11.48
CA ALA A 277 7.26 3.43 -12.62
C ALA A 277 6.63 4.22 -13.76
N VAL A 278 6.95 3.85 -14.99
CA VAL A 278 6.41 4.51 -16.18
C VAL A 278 5.63 3.52 -17.05
N GLY A 279 4.47 3.96 -17.50
CA GLY A 279 3.65 3.27 -18.48
C GLY A 279 3.49 4.09 -19.74
N VAL A 280 3.90 3.54 -20.88
CA VAL A 280 3.74 4.20 -22.19
C VAL A 280 2.30 4.15 -22.67
N ALA A 281 1.55 3.13 -22.27
CA ALA A 281 0.14 2.95 -22.62
C ALA A 281 -0.81 3.56 -21.56
N GLY A 282 -0.29 4.25 -20.55
CA GLY A 282 -1.08 4.95 -19.56
C GLY A 282 -0.93 4.41 -18.14
N VAL A 283 -1.94 4.68 -17.31
CA VAL A 283 -1.92 4.39 -15.86
C VAL A 283 -1.84 2.90 -15.57
N ASP A 284 -2.62 2.09 -16.28
CA ASP A 284 -2.66 0.63 -16.07
C ASP A 284 -1.27 0.02 -16.30
N ASP A 285 -0.58 0.46 -17.35
CA ASP A 285 0.78 0.04 -17.69
C ASP A 285 1.78 0.48 -16.59
N ALA A 286 1.71 1.73 -16.14
CA ALA A 286 2.55 2.23 -15.04
C ALA A 286 2.33 1.45 -13.73
N ILE A 287 1.10 1.09 -13.40
CA ILE A 287 0.77 0.29 -12.21
C ILE A 287 1.21 -1.17 -12.36
N ALA A 288 1.15 -1.73 -13.56
CA ALA A 288 1.71 -3.06 -13.83
C ALA A 288 3.22 -3.08 -13.57
N GLU A 289 3.96 -2.07 -14.05
CA GLU A 289 5.39 -1.91 -13.78
C GLU A 289 5.70 -1.71 -12.29
N LEU A 290 4.91 -0.88 -11.58
CA LEU A 290 5.04 -0.70 -10.14
C LEU A 290 4.73 -2.00 -9.36
N THR A 291 3.75 -2.78 -9.82
CA THR A 291 3.40 -4.08 -9.24
C THR A 291 4.53 -5.09 -9.43
N ALA A 292 5.19 -5.09 -10.57
CA ALA A 292 6.39 -5.91 -10.80
C ALA A 292 7.54 -5.53 -9.85
N LEU A 293 7.75 -4.24 -9.60
CA LEU A 293 8.74 -3.78 -8.61
C LEU A 293 8.36 -4.25 -7.19
N ARG A 294 7.10 -4.10 -6.77
CA ARG A 294 6.62 -4.60 -5.47
C ARG A 294 6.91 -6.09 -5.29
N ARG A 295 6.67 -6.89 -6.33
CA ARG A 295 6.94 -8.34 -6.32
C ARG A 295 8.43 -8.65 -6.26
N SER A 296 9.28 -7.88 -6.94
CA SER A 296 10.73 -8.10 -6.90
C SER A 296 11.31 -7.92 -5.48
N GLY A 297 10.82 -6.95 -4.72
CA GLY A 297 11.18 -6.73 -3.32
C GLY A 297 10.67 -7.81 -2.35
N ARG A 298 9.74 -8.69 -2.80
CA ARG A 298 9.15 -9.79 -2.03
C ARG A 298 9.52 -11.18 -2.57
N ALA A 299 10.67 -11.34 -3.16
CA ALA A 299 11.07 -12.58 -3.85
C ALA A 299 10.92 -13.86 -2.99
N ALA A 300 11.09 -13.76 -1.66
CA ALA A 300 10.91 -14.88 -0.73
C ALA A 300 9.44 -15.35 -0.59
N ALA A 301 8.47 -14.55 -1.00
CA ALA A 301 7.04 -14.85 -0.87
C ALA A 301 6.42 -15.46 -2.16
N ARG A 302 7.20 -15.65 -3.22
CA ARG A 302 6.69 -16.15 -4.52
C ARG A 302 6.05 -17.52 -4.45
N ASP A 303 6.59 -18.43 -3.61
CA ASP A 303 6.11 -19.81 -3.48
C ASP A 303 5.10 -19.99 -2.35
N GLU A 304 4.69 -18.88 -1.72
CA GLU A 304 3.76 -18.93 -0.60
C GLU A 304 2.36 -19.36 -1.04
N PRO A 305 1.71 -20.29 -0.31
CA PRO A 305 0.31 -20.59 -0.58
C PRO A 305 -0.57 -19.35 -0.31
N LEU A 306 -1.56 -19.11 -1.17
CA LEU A 306 -2.58 -18.09 -1.00
C LEU A 306 -3.85 -18.71 -0.40
N PRO A 307 -3.88 -19.05 0.92
CA PRO A 307 -4.99 -19.76 1.50
C PRO A 307 -6.26 -18.91 1.56
N ILE A 308 -7.39 -19.58 1.49
CA ILE A 308 -8.70 -19.00 1.76
C ILE A 308 -8.86 -18.89 3.26
N VAL A 309 -9.08 -17.68 3.76
CA VAL A 309 -9.24 -17.39 5.18
C VAL A 309 -10.74 -17.28 5.50
N TYR A 310 -11.17 -17.92 6.60
CA TYR A 310 -12.39 -17.57 7.29
C TYR A 310 -12.04 -16.82 8.58
N ASN A 311 -12.76 -15.71 8.85
CA ASN A 311 -12.57 -14.89 10.03
C ASN A 311 -13.92 -14.65 10.72
N ASP A 312 -13.94 -14.68 12.06
CA ASP A 312 -15.15 -14.65 12.87
C ASP A 312 -15.60 -13.23 13.30
N PHE A 313 -14.97 -12.15 12.78
CA PHE A 313 -15.28 -10.80 13.26
C PHE A 313 -16.38 -10.11 12.44
N MET A 314 -16.05 -9.65 11.21
CA MET A 314 -16.94 -8.81 10.41
C MET A 314 -18.24 -9.52 10.05
N ASN A 315 -19.38 -8.84 10.27
CA ASN A 315 -20.72 -9.39 10.05
C ASN A 315 -20.96 -10.74 10.73
N THR A 316 -20.22 -11.03 11.81
CA THR A 316 -20.27 -12.28 12.57
C THR A 316 -20.25 -11.97 14.08
N LEU A 317 -19.20 -12.33 14.80
CA LEU A 317 -19.17 -12.23 16.26
C LEU A 317 -18.77 -10.85 16.80
N MET A 318 -18.20 -9.97 15.99
CA MET A 318 -17.84 -8.59 16.34
C MET A 318 -17.08 -8.46 17.67
N GLY A 319 -16.07 -9.33 17.90
CA GLY A 319 -15.24 -9.33 19.09
C GLY A 319 -15.85 -10.07 20.29
N GLN A 320 -16.84 -10.96 20.07
CA GLN A 320 -17.46 -11.79 21.11
C GLN A 320 -17.24 -13.31 20.86
N PRO A 321 -16.00 -13.78 20.62
CA PRO A 321 -15.76 -15.19 20.45
C PRO A 321 -16.01 -15.96 21.75
N SER A 322 -16.65 -17.12 21.64
CA SER A 322 -16.79 -18.12 22.73
C SER A 322 -16.77 -19.53 22.14
N THR A 323 -16.58 -20.54 22.97
CA THR A 323 -16.63 -21.94 22.50
C THR A 323 -17.93 -22.22 21.75
N GLU A 324 -19.05 -21.84 22.34
CA GLU A 324 -20.39 -22.11 21.80
C GLU A 324 -20.65 -21.41 20.47
N ALA A 325 -20.11 -20.19 20.32
CA ALA A 325 -20.26 -19.42 19.07
C ALA A 325 -19.30 -19.91 17.98
N LEU A 326 -18.07 -20.29 18.34
CA LEU A 326 -17.03 -20.66 17.38
C LEU A 326 -17.18 -22.08 16.81
N GLU A 327 -17.64 -23.06 17.61
CA GLU A 327 -17.74 -24.44 17.15
C GLU A 327 -18.58 -24.60 15.88
N PRO A 328 -19.82 -24.06 15.77
CA PRO A 328 -20.60 -24.16 14.53
C PRO A 328 -19.98 -23.41 13.36
N LEU A 329 -19.26 -22.31 13.61
CA LEU A 329 -18.53 -21.57 12.57
C LEU A 329 -17.32 -22.34 12.04
N ILE A 330 -16.57 -22.98 12.92
CA ILE A 330 -15.43 -23.86 12.54
C ILE A 330 -15.91 -24.97 11.60
N ASP A 331 -17.00 -25.67 11.98
CA ASP A 331 -17.56 -26.76 11.18
C ASP A 331 -18.05 -26.26 9.81
N ALA A 332 -18.76 -25.12 9.78
CA ALA A 332 -19.28 -24.55 8.54
C ALA A 332 -18.18 -24.01 7.62
N ALA A 333 -17.15 -23.39 8.18
CA ALA A 333 -15.99 -22.92 7.42
C ALA A 333 -15.23 -24.09 6.78
N ALA A 334 -15.05 -25.18 7.53
CA ALA A 334 -14.44 -26.41 7.02
C ALA A 334 -15.28 -27.06 5.91
N ASP A 335 -16.62 -27.16 6.10
CA ASP A 335 -17.54 -27.70 5.07
C ASP A 335 -17.54 -26.84 3.80
N ALA A 336 -17.40 -25.52 3.93
CA ALA A 336 -17.23 -24.62 2.80
C ALA A 336 -15.89 -24.82 2.08
N GLY A 337 -14.86 -25.28 2.81
CA GLY A 337 -13.53 -25.51 2.30
C GLY A 337 -12.55 -24.38 2.58
N ALA A 338 -12.74 -23.61 3.66
CA ALA A 338 -11.73 -22.68 4.16
C ALA A 338 -10.44 -23.42 4.55
N GLU A 339 -9.31 -22.73 4.46
CA GLU A 339 -7.99 -23.32 4.70
C GLU A 339 -7.32 -22.76 5.96
N VAL A 340 -7.76 -21.56 6.37
CA VAL A 340 -7.39 -20.90 7.64
C VAL A 340 -8.68 -20.52 8.35
N PHE A 341 -8.76 -20.81 9.65
CA PHE A 341 -9.78 -20.22 10.53
C PHE A 341 -9.08 -19.25 11.48
N CYS A 342 -9.40 -17.95 11.34
CA CYS A 342 -8.84 -16.89 12.16
C CYS A 342 -9.82 -16.49 13.27
N ILE A 343 -9.42 -16.74 14.52
CA ILE A 343 -10.11 -16.21 15.70
C ILE A 343 -9.67 -14.77 15.88
N ASP A 344 -10.60 -13.84 15.71
CA ASP A 344 -10.34 -12.40 15.69
C ASP A 344 -10.38 -11.78 17.08
N ALA A 345 -10.46 -10.47 17.21
CA ALA A 345 -10.43 -9.70 18.46
C ALA A 345 -11.41 -10.24 19.51
N GLY A 346 -11.06 -10.08 20.78
CA GLY A 346 -11.90 -10.45 21.92
C GLY A 346 -11.53 -11.78 22.60
N TRP A 347 -10.72 -12.63 21.99
CA TRP A 347 -10.34 -13.94 22.56
C TRP A 347 -9.61 -13.82 23.91
N PHE A 348 -8.96 -12.70 24.18
CA PHE A 348 -8.21 -12.39 25.42
C PHE A 348 -9.05 -11.61 26.45
N ALA A 349 -10.21 -11.10 26.08
CA ALA A 349 -11.00 -10.19 26.90
C ALA A 349 -11.97 -10.95 27.82
N ASP A 350 -11.79 -10.87 29.14
CA ASP A 350 -12.76 -11.37 30.11
C ASP A 350 -13.95 -10.37 30.20
N PRO A 351 -15.18 -10.78 29.85
CA PRO A 351 -16.35 -9.93 29.90
C PRO A 351 -16.65 -9.35 31.29
N ALA A 352 -16.14 -9.98 32.37
CA ALA A 352 -16.30 -9.48 33.73
C ALA A 352 -15.35 -8.33 34.06
N ILE A 353 -14.25 -8.16 33.30
CA ILE A 353 -13.26 -7.11 33.51
C ILE A 353 -13.54 -5.92 32.58
N GLY A 354 -13.83 -6.15 31.32
CA GLY A 354 -14.06 -5.11 30.31
C GLY A 354 -14.25 -5.67 28.92
N ASP A 355 -14.40 -4.77 27.96
CA ASP A 355 -14.41 -5.14 26.54
C ASP A 355 -12.98 -5.40 26.02
N TRP A 356 -12.91 -5.98 24.81
CA TRP A 356 -11.63 -6.26 24.19
C TRP A 356 -10.83 -4.99 23.86
N TRP A 357 -11.52 -3.84 23.66
CA TRP A 357 -10.89 -2.59 23.30
C TRP A 357 -9.97 -2.05 24.38
N ALA A 358 -10.46 -1.99 25.62
CA ALA A 358 -9.73 -1.41 26.76
C ALA A 358 -8.79 -2.41 27.46
N THR A 359 -8.95 -3.74 27.19
CA THR A 359 -8.17 -4.80 27.84
C THR A 359 -7.06 -5.40 26.99
N VAL A 360 -6.94 -4.97 25.73
CA VAL A 360 -5.92 -5.45 24.77
C VAL A 360 -4.50 -5.37 25.33
N GLY A 361 -3.66 -6.37 25.03
CA GLY A 361 -2.22 -6.32 25.31
C GLY A 361 -1.66 -7.44 26.19
N GLU A 362 -2.46 -8.14 27.04
CA GLU A 362 -1.96 -9.26 27.82
C GLU A 362 -1.74 -10.53 26.97
N TRP A 363 -2.55 -10.69 25.93
CA TRP A 363 -2.47 -11.76 24.94
C TRP A 363 -2.57 -13.17 25.53
N ARG A 364 -3.39 -13.31 26.58
CA ARG A 364 -3.74 -14.56 27.20
C ARG A 364 -5.23 -14.84 27.02
N GLU A 365 -5.59 -16.10 26.73
CA GLU A 365 -6.98 -16.49 26.56
C GLU A 365 -7.82 -16.17 27.81
N ALA A 366 -9.05 -15.68 27.59
CA ALA A 366 -9.99 -15.45 28.66
C ALA A 366 -10.72 -16.76 29.01
N ASP A 367 -10.45 -17.33 30.19
CA ASP A 367 -11.06 -18.59 30.65
C ASP A 367 -12.60 -18.55 30.62
N ALA A 368 -13.19 -17.38 30.86
CA ALA A 368 -14.64 -17.18 30.84
C ALA A 368 -15.27 -17.38 29.44
N ARG A 369 -14.48 -17.29 28.37
CA ARG A 369 -14.96 -17.44 26.99
C ARG A 369 -14.84 -18.87 26.47
N PHE A 370 -13.88 -19.63 26.94
CA PHE A 370 -13.51 -20.88 26.33
C PHE A 370 -13.65 -22.07 27.29
N SER A 371 -14.81 -22.73 27.23
CA SER A 371 -15.02 -23.98 27.95
C SER A 371 -14.10 -25.05 27.39
N GLY A 372 -13.12 -25.52 28.18
CA GLY A 372 -12.07 -26.43 27.74
C GLY A 372 -10.80 -25.78 27.21
N GLY A 373 -10.74 -24.43 27.27
CA GLY A 373 -9.60 -23.62 26.87
C GLY A 373 -9.49 -23.40 25.35
N LEU A 374 -8.78 -22.35 24.93
CA LEU A 374 -8.53 -22.02 23.54
C LEU A 374 -7.84 -23.19 22.78
N ARG A 375 -7.00 -23.95 23.48
CA ARG A 375 -6.34 -25.14 22.91
C ARG A 375 -7.32 -26.21 22.43
N ALA A 376 -8.51 -26.32 23.01
CA ALA A 376 -9.54 -27.28 22.54
C ALA A 376 -10.08 -26.83 21.17
N LEU A 377 -10.34 -25.52 21.00
CA LEU A 377 -10.80 -24.95 19.73
C LEU A 377 -9.72 -25.03 18.64
N THR A 378 -8.48 -24.70 18.95
CA THR A 378 -7.39 -24.78 17.95
C THR A 378 -7.15 -26.22 17.48
N ARG A 379 -7.31 -27.20 18.39
CA ARG A 379 -7.31 -28.63 17.99
C ARG A 379 -8.49 -28.98 17.10
N ARG A 380 -9.71 -28.45 17.36
CA ARG A 380 -10.88 -28.65 16.51
C ARG A 380 -10.63 -28.09 15.10
N ILE A 381 -10.13 -26.85 14.98
CA ILE A 381 -9.76 -26.23 13.70
C ILE A 381 -8.83 -27.16 12.92
N ARG A 382 -7.74 -27.63 13.56
CA ARG A 382 -6.78 -28.54 12.92
C ARG A 382 -7.34 -29.92 12.59
N SER A 383 -8.28 -30.42 13.38
CA SER A 383 -8.92 -31.74 13.09
C SER A 383 -9.75 -31.68 11.80
N HIS A 384 -10.20 -30.51 11.39
CA HIS A 384 -10.83 -30.26 10.09
C HIS A 384 -9.84 -29.97 8.96
N GLY A 385 -8.54 -30.02 9.21
CA GLY A 385 -7.50 -29.75 8.22
C GLY A 385 -7.22 -28.27 7.97
N MET A 386 -7.83 -27.35 8.72
CA MET A 386 -7.57 -25.92 8.63
C MET A 386 -6.37 -25.52 9.48
N ARG A 387 -5.69 -24.46 9.07
CA ARG A 387 -4.65 -23.77 9.85
C ARG A 387 -5.29 -22.86 10.89
N VAL A 388 -4.59 -22.67 12.01
CA VAL A 388 -5.03 -21.78 13.09
C VAL A 388 -4.53 -20.36 12.82
N GLY A 389 -5.45 -19.42 12.74
CA GLY A 389 -5.20 -18.00 12.73
C GLY A 389 -5.62 -17.33 14.03
N ILE A 390 -4.92 -16.28 14.42
CA ILE A 390 -5.28 -15.45 15.58
C ILE A 390 -5.01 -13.97 15.32
N TRP A 391 -5.85 -13.11 15.87
CA TRP A 391 -5.73 -11.67 15.80
C TRP A 391 -4.86 -11.14 16.94
N LEU A 392 -4.02 -10.17 16.63
CA LEU A 392 -3.24 -9.36 17.56
C LEU A 392 -3.27 -7.88 17.16
N GLU A 393 -3.09 -7.00 18.14
CA GLU A 393 -2.82 -5.58 17.91
C GLU A 393 -1.51 -5.21 18.64
N PRO A 394 -0.36 -5.48 18.01
CA PRO A 394 0.93 -5.55 18.69
C PRO A 394 1.48 -4.21 19.19
N GLU A 395 1.03 -3.10 18.62
CA GLU A 395 1.57 -1.76 18.93
C GLU A 395 0.79 -1.01 20.01
N VAL A 396 -0.24 -1.64 20.60
CA VAL A 396 -1.08 -0.96 21.58
C VAL A 396 -1.29 -1.79 22.84
N ILE A 397 -1.48 -1.10 23.97
CA ILE A 397 -1.86 -1.69 25.25
C ILE A 397 -3.09 -0.94 25.77
N GLY A 398 -4.16 -1.67 26.07
CA GLY A 398 -5.36 -1.13 26.66
C GLY A 398 -5.09 -0.53 28.05
N ALA A 399 -5.77 0.55 28.38
CA ALA A 399 -5.56 1.23 29.67
C ALA A 399 -5.98 0.37 30.88
N GLN A 400 -6.83 -0.63 30.67
CA GLN A 400 -7.26 -1.59 31.70
C GLN A 400 -6.41 -2.87 31.72
N SER A 401 -5.55 -3.08 30.71
CA SER A 401 -4.63 -4.21 30.67
C SER A 401 -3.62 -4.14 31.82
N PRO A 402 -3.31 -5.26 32.51
CA PRO A 402 -2.26 -5.29 33.52
C PRO A 402 -0.89 -4.89 32.96
N VAL A 403 -0.62 -5.22 31.70
CA VAL A 403 0.62 -4.92 30.97
C VAL A 403 0.91 -3.41 30.93
N ALA A 404 -0.13 -2.56 30.96
CA ALA A 404 0.03 -1.11 31.04
C ALA A 404 0.80 -0.64 32.30
N ARG A 405 0.85 -1.49 33.36
CA ARG A 405 1.57 -1.22 34.63
C ARG A 405 2.82 -2.08 34.79
N GLU A 406 2.94 -3.16 34.06
CA GLU A 406 4.05 -4.12 34.14
C GLU A 406 5.24 -3.73 33.28
N LEU A 407 4.97 -3.19 32.09
CA LEU A 407 6.03 -2.70 31.21
C LEU A 407 6.64 -1.39 31.75
N PRO A 408 7.95 -1.17 31.55
CA PRO A 408 8.60 0.07 31.94
C PRO A 408 8.01 1.26 31.18
N GLU A 409 7.99 2.43 31.84
CA GLU A 409 7.42 3.66 31.27
C GLU A 409 8.02 3.99 29.90
N ALA A 410 9.33 3.85 29.73
CA ALA A 410 10.03 4.11 28.47
C ALA A 410 9.67 3.16 27.30
N ALA A 411 8.87 2.11 27.56
CA ALA A 411 8.36 1.23 26.52
C ALA A 411 7.11 1.79 25.80
N PHE A 412 6.63 2.97 26.22
CA PHE A 412 5.44 3.60 25.66
C PHE A 412 5.79 4.95 25.00
N PHE A 413 4.90 5.42 24.14
CA PHE A 413 5.01 6.76 23.57
C PHE A 413 4.78 7.84 24.61
N HIS A 414 5.62 8.89 24.61
CA HIS A 414 5.47 10.07 25.44
C HIS A 414 5.47 11.35 24.64
N ARG A 415 4.71 12.30 25.13
CA ARG A 415 4.71 13.69 24.67
C ARG A 415 4.58 14.62 25.86
N PHE A 416 5.43 15.65 25.90
CA PHE A 416 5.47 16.65 26.99
C PHE A 416 5.55 16.01 28.39
N GLY A 417 6.31 14.92 28.50
CA GLY A 417 6.51 14.20 29.75
C GLY A 417 5.34 13.33 30.22
N ALA A 418 4.35 13.08 29.35
CA ALA A 418 3.23 12.21 29.65
C ALA A 418 3.07 11.11 28.60
N ARG A 419 2.63 9.92 29.04
CA ARG A 419 2.32 8.80 28.15
C ARG A 419 1.18 9.17 27.20
N VAL A 420 1.37 8.93 25.90
CA VAL A 420 0.33 9.15 24.90
C VAL A 420 -0.80 8.15 25.11
N ARG A 421 -2.02 8.65 25.28
CA ARG A 421 -3.24 7.86 25.43
C ARG A 421 -4.26 8.29 24.40
N GLU A 422 -4.81 7.34 23.68
CA GLU A 422 -5.82 7.54 22.65
C GLU A 422 -6.89 6.45 22.72
N HIS A 423 -8.16 6.82 22.78
CA HIS A 423 -9.29 5.87 22.91
C HIS A 423 -9.08 4.80 23.99
N ASP A 424 -8.61 5.18 25.18
CA ASP A 424 -8.29 4.27 26.29
C ASP A 424 -7.19 3.24 25.99
N ARG A 425 -6.25 3.58 25.12
CA ARG A 425 -5.11 2.77 24.74
C ARG A 425 -3.82 3.57 24.79
N PHE A 426 -2.72 2.91 25.04
CA PHE A 426 -1.36 3.43 25.01
C PHE A 426 -0.61 2.81 23.81
N HIS A 427 0.28 3.59 23.19
CA HIS A 427 1.15 3.09 22.13
C HIS A 427 2.43 2.52 22.71
N LEU A 428 2.84 1.31 22.26
CA LEU A 428 4.15 0.75 22.54
C LEU A 428 5.20 1.35 21.61
N ASP A 429 6.39 1.56 22.14
CA ASP A 429 7.54 1.97 21.35
C ASP A 429 8.41 0.77 20.99
N PHE A 430 8.35 0.33 19.73
CA PHE A 430 9.16 -0.80 19.26
C PHE A 430 10.67 -0.52 19.20
N ARG A 431 11.12 0.71 19.40
CA ARG A 431 12.53 1.02 19.64
C ARG A 431 12.99 0.48 20.99
N HIS A 432 12.09 0.40 21.96
CA HIS A 432 12.39 -0.11 23.28
C HIS A 432 12.42 -1.64 23.33
N PRO A 433 13.45 -2.27 23.94
CA PRO A 433 13.60 -3.72 23.94
C PRO A 433 12.51 -4.46 24.72
N ALA A 434 11.91 -3.85 25.75
CA ALA A 434 10.83 -4.48 26.52
C ALA A 434 9.54 -4.62 25.71
N ALA A 435 9.21 -3.68 24.84
CA ALA A 435 8.07 -3.79 23.92
C ALA A 435 8.26 -4.98 22.97
N ARG A 436 9.43 -5.09 22.33
CA ARG A 436 9.76 -6.23 21.47
C ARG A 436 9.74 -7.56 22.21
N ALA A 437 10.36 -7.63 23.40
CA ALA A 437 10.41 -8.86 24.18
C ALA A 437 9.01 -9.35 24.61
N HIS A 438 8.09 -8.43 24.92
CA HIS A 438 6.70 -8.77 25.24
C HIS A 438 6.01 -9.45 24.05
N LEU A 439 6.13 -8.86 22.85
CA LEU A 439 5.51 -9.41 21.65
C LEU A 439 6.25 -10.65 21.12
N ASP A 440 7.55 -10.75 21.31
CA ASP A 440 8.30 -11.99 21.00
C ASP A 440 7.79 -13.17 21.84
N ALA A 441 7.65 -12.97 23.16
CA ALA A 441 7.12 -13.99 24.05
C ALA A 441 5.67 -14.37 23.69
N THR A 442 4.85 -13.39 23.30
CA THR A 442 3.47 -13.61 22.87
C THR A 442 3.41 -14.48 21.61
N VAL A 443 4.13 -14.12 20.56
CA VAL A 443 4.12 -14.86 19.28
C VAL A 443 4.69 -16.27 19.49
N ASP A 444 5.79 -16.40 20.23
CA ASP A 444 6.42 -17.69 20.51
C ASP A 444 5.47 -18.62 21.28
N ALA A 445 4.73 -18.09 22.27
CA ALA A 445 3.72 -18.86 23.01
C ALA A 445 2.53 -19.27 22.13
N LEU A 446 1.99 -18.37 21.31
CA LEU A 446 0.88 -18.69 20.41
C LEU A 446 1.26 -19.77 19.40
N VAL A 447 2.46 -19.73 18.85
CA VAL A 447 2.96 -20.76 17.93
C VAL A 447 3.16 -22.09 18.69
N ALA A 448 3.82 -22.08 19.86
CA ALA A 448 4.17 -23.28 20.59
C ALA A 448 2.95 -23.95 21.24
N ASP A 449 2.05 -23.18 21.84
CA ASP A 449 0.95 -23.71 22.65
C ASP A 449 -0.33 -23.97 21.86
N HIS A 450 -0.59 -23.19 20.80
CA HIS A 450 -1.82 -23.23 20.02
C HIS A 450 -1.62 -23.61 18.56
N ASP A 451 -0.36 -23.84 18.14
CA ASP A 451 0.00 -24.19 16.75
C ASP A 451 -0.50 -23.13 15.74
N VAL A 452 -0.42 -21.85 16.17
CA VAL A 452 -0.78 -20.72 15.31
C VAL A 452 0.19 -20.61 14.16
N SER A 453 -0.33 -20.50 12.95
CA SER A 453 0.46 -20.37 11.72
C SER A 453 -0.04 -19.21 10.83
N TYR A 454 -0.98 -18.42 11.35
CA TYR A 454 -1.50 -17.22 10.71
C TYR A 454 -1.76 -16.16 11.79
N LEU A 455 -1.22 -14.95 11.60
CA LEU A 455 -1.50 -13.81 12.46
C LEU A 455 -2.17 -12.72 11.64
N LYS A 456 -3.32 -12.22 12.11
CA LYS A 456 -3.87 -10.95 11.67
C LYS A 456 -3.38 -9.88 12.63
N LEU A 457 -2.51 -9.00 12.15
CA LEU A 457 -1.97 -7.89 12.92
C LEU A 457 -2.72 -6.62 12.59
N ASP A 458 -3.36 -6.05 13.59
CA ASP A 458 -4.20 -4.86 13.46
C ASP A 458 -3.56 -3.63 14.13
N TYR A 459 -4.06 -2.45 13.81
CA TYR A 459 -3.67 -1.19 14.43
C TYR A 459 -4.81 -0.17 14.32
N ASN A 460 -5.65 -0.10 15.35
CA ASN A 460 -6.95 0.58 15.31
C ASN A 460 -6.94 2.02 15.84
N ILE A 461 -5.79 2.54 16.20
CA ILE A 461 -5.63 3.94 16.63
C ILE A 461 -4.42 4.57 15.95
N ASN A 462 -4.54 5.83 15.56
CA ASN A 462 -3.43 6.57 14.96
C ASN A 462 -2.58 7.22 16.06
N ALA A 463 -1.26 7.02 16.02
CA ALA A 463 -0.33 7.61 16.99
C ALA A 463 -0.23 9.14 16.94
N GLY A 464 -0.93 9.80 16.04
CA GLY A 464 -0.86 11.24 15.84
C GLY A 464 0.56 11.70 15.54
N ALA A 465 1.08 12.67 16.29
CA ALA A 465 2.42 13.21 16.04
C ALA A 465 3.57 12.24 16.41
N GLY A 466 3.30 11.16 17.19
CA GLY A 466 4.31 10.18 17.58
C GLY A 466 4.85 10.38 19.01
N THR A 467 6.14 10.15 19.22
CA THR A 467 6.81 10.16 20.53
C THR A 467 8.07 11.00 20.55
N GLU A 468 8.29 11.75 21.64
CA GLU A 468 9.48 12.59 21.85
C GLU A 468 10.63 11.85 22.52
N ASP A 469 10.36 10.67 23.08
CA ASP A 469 11.40 9.90 23.77
C ASP A 469 12.51 9.51 22.81
N ASP A 470 13.74 9.80 23.21
CA ASP A 470 14.96 9.50 22.45
C ASP A 470 14.87 9.91 20.95
N ALA A 471 14.29 11.09 20.70
CA ALA A 471 14.10 11.67 19.37
C ALA A 471 14.15 13.20 19.41
N THR A 472 14.58 13.82 18.32
CA THR A 472 14.61 15.29 18.19
C THR A 472 13.20 15.88 18.22
N THR A 473 12.24 15.20 17.58
CA THR A 473 10.82 15.57 17.57
C THR A 473 9.94 14.33 17.58
N ALA A 474 8.66 14.50 17.91
CA ALA A 474 7.71 13.40 17.93
C ALA A 474 7.59 12.69 16.57
N ALA A 475 7.61 13.42 15.47
CA ALA A 475 7.56 12.84 14.12
C ALA A 475 8.83 12.02 13.78
N ALA A 476 10.01 12.44 14.26
CA ALA A 476 11.23 11.66 14.12
C ALA A 476 11.17 10.36 14.94
N GLY A 477 10.61 10.44 16.16
CA GLY A 477 10.37 9.26 17.00
C GLY A 477 9.38 8.28 16.34
N LEU A 478 8.31 8.77 15.73
CA LEU A 478 7.34 7.95 15.01
C LEU A 478 7.99 7.23 13.82
N LEU A 479 8.78 7.94 13.00
CA LEU A 479 9.49 7.34 11.87
C LEU A 479 10.44 6.24 12.33
N ALA A 480 11.18 6.47 13.42
CA ALA A 480 12.09 5.47 13.97
C ALA A 480 11.34 4.27 14.57
N HIS A 481 10.20 4.49 15.22
CA HIS A 481 9.33 3.43 15.73
C HIS A 481 8.78 2.54 14.61
N THR A 482 8.22 3.13 13.56
CA THR A 482 7.64 2.34 12.46
C THR A 482 8.69 1.49 11.73
N ARG A 483 9.93 1.98 11.63
CA ARG A 483 11.08 1.20 11.11
C ARG A 483 11.44 0.04 12.04
N ALA A 484 11.44 0.28 13.36
CA ALA A 484 11.72 -0.76 14.35
C ALA A 484 10.61 -1.83 14.36
N PHE A 485 9.34 -1.44 14.18
CA PHE A 485 8.23 -2.37 14.05
C PHE A 485 8.36 -3.24 12.79
N ARG A 486 8.67 -2.64 11.63
CA ARG A 486 8.90 -3.39 10.39
C ARG A 486 10.05 -4.41 10.54
N GLU A 487 11.15 -4.01 11.17
CA GLU A 487 12.27 -4.91 11.42
C GLU A 487 11.86 -6.04 12.40
N TRP A 488 11.08 -5.74 13.43
CA TRP A 488 10.54 -6.77 14.32
C TRP A 488 9.68 -7.79 13.57
N LEU A 489 8.82 -7.35 12.64
CA LEU A 489 8.02 -8.25 11.78
C LEU A 489 8.91 -9.19 10.96
N ALA A 490 9.95 -8.64 10.32
CA ALA A 490 10.90 -9.43 9.56
C ALA A 490 11.66 -10.44 10.45
N GLN A 491 11.98 -10.07 11.70
CA GLN A 491 12.60 -10.97 12.66
C GLN A 491 11.64 -12.08 13.12
N ALA A 492 10.38 -11.75 13.39
CA ALA A 492 9.35 -12.72 13.75
C ALA A 492 9.16 -13.79 12.67
N GLN A 493 9.15 -13.39 11.39
CA GLN A 493 9.08 -14.33 10.26
C GLN A 493 10.33 -15.22 10.16
N ARG A 494 11.53 -14.67 10.41
CA ARG A 494 12.77 -15.48 10.44
C ARG A 494 12.74 -16.52 11.55
N ARG A 495 12.16 -16.21 12.73
CA ARG A 495 11.99 -17.17 13.84
C ARG A 495 10.93 -18.22 13.53
N HIS A 496 9.86 -17.81 12.85
CA HIS A 496 8.70 -18.65 12.52
C HIS A 496 8.43 -18.66 11.01
N PRO A 497 9.24 -19.37 10.19
CA PRO A 497 9.11 -19.33 8.72
C PRO A 497 7.76 -19.82 8.16
N HIS A 498 6.97 -20.52 8.97
CA HIS A 498 5.63 -21.01 8.57
C HIS A 498 4.51 -20.04 8.91
N LEU A 499 4.84 -18.96 9.61
CA LEU A 499 3.87 -17.98 10.06
C LEU A 499 3.54 -17.02 8.92
N GLN A 500 2.27 -17.01 8.51
CA GLN A 500 1.76 -15.98 7.61
C GLN A 500 1.25 -14.79 8.41
N ILE A 501 1.57 -13.58 7.94
CA ILE A 501 1.18 -12.34 8.59
C ILE A 501 0.29 -11.53 7.65
N GLU A 502 -0.92 -11.25 8.11
CA GLU A 502 -1.83 -10.28 7.53
C GLU A 502 -1.58 -8.92 8.18
N ASN A 503 -1.44 -7.87 7.36
CA ASN A 503 -1.48 -6.50 7.81
C ASN A 503 -2.92 -5.98 7.78
N CYS A 504 -3.33 -5.34 8.86
CA CYS A 504 -4.60 -4.65 9.01
C CYS A 504 -4.37 -3.36 9.82
N SER A 505 -5.17 -2.36 9.60
CA SER A 505 -5.22 -1.15 10.44
C SER A 505 -6.60 -0.54 10.24
N SER A 506 -7.60 -1.04 10.96
CA SER A 506 -9.00 -0.75 10.65
C SER A 506 -9.24 -0.85 9.13
N GLY A 507 -9.02 -2.03 8.56
CA GLY A 507 -8.93 -2.19 7.11
C GLY A 507 -7.58 -1.70 6.56
N ALA A 508 -7.59 -0.80 5.59
CA ALA A 508 -6.40 -0.35 4.87
C ALA A 508 -5.93 1.07 5.24
N MET A 509 -6.08 1.49 6.52
CA MET A 509 -5.58 2.80 6.96
C MET A 509 -4.04 2.87 6.99
N ARG A 510 -3.35 1.73 6.95
CA ARG A 510 -1.87 1.62 6.90
C ARG A 510 -1.44 0.54 5.88
N ALA A 511 -1.81 0.75 4.63
CA ALA A 511 -1.53 -0.15 3.51
C ALA A 511 -0.36 0.35 2.65
N ASP A 512 0.75 0.73 3.28
CA ASP A 512 1.96 1.17 2.59
C ASP A 512 2.92 0.01 2.28
N TYR A 513 3.77 0.21 1.28
CA TYR A 513 4.70 -0.82 0.86
C TYR A 513 5.82 -1.11 1.87
N ALA A 514 6.12 -0.22 2.82
CA ALA A 514 7.07 -0.54 3.87
C ALA A 514 6.62 -1.76 4.67
N LEU A 515 5.32 -1.85 5.02
CA LEU A 515 4.75 -3.04 5.66
C LEU A 515 4.45 -4.17 4.67
N LEU A 516 3.88 -3.85 3.49
CA LEU A 516 3.55 -4.86 2.49
C LEU A 516 4.78 -5.62 1.97
N SER A 517 5.98 -5.04 2.06
CA SER A 517 7.24 -5.71 1.71
C SER A 517 7.60 -6.86 2.67
N VAL A 518 7.07 -6.83 3.91
CA VAL A 518 7.37 -7.80 4.98
C VAL A 518 6.12 -8.53 5.49
N THR A 519 4.95 -8.34 4.86
CA THR A 519 3.71 -9.03 5.21
C THR A 519 3.15 -9.78 4.00
N HIS A 520 2.26 -10.73 4.24
CA HIS A 520 1.78 -11.66 3.23
C HIS A 520 0.52 -11.18 2.52
N LEU A 521 -0.36 -10.47 3.24
CA LEU A 521 -1.57 -9.89 2.70
C LEU A 521 -2.00 -8.67 3.50
N GLN A 522 -2.92 -7.90 2.93
CA GLN A 522 -3.54 -6.71 3.48
C GLN A 522 -5.06 -6.88 3.50
N SER A 523 -5.69 -6.70 4.66
CA SER A 523 -7.13 -6.44 4.71
C SER A 523 -7.44 -5.14 3.97
N THR A 524 -8.25 -5.19 2.91
CA THR A 524 -8.44 -4.03 2.03
C THR A 524 -9.45 -3.03 2.56
N SER A 525 -10.34 -3.43 3.46
CA SER A 525 -11.29 -2.56 4.15
C SER A 525 -12.03 -3.30 5.26
N ASP A 526 -12.55 -2.55 6.22
CA ASP A 526 -13.56 -3.00 7.18
C ASP A 526 -15.00 -2.71 6.71
N GLN A 527 -15.20 -2.34 5.44
CA GLN A 527 -16.51 -2.02 4.90
C GLN A 527 -17.44 -3.24 4.94
N GLN A 528 -18.50 -3.14 5.76
CA GLN A 528 -19.46 -4.22 6.00
C GLN A 528 -20.65 -4.22 5.02
N ASP A 529 -20.91 -3.10 4.36
CA ASP A 529 -21.92 -3.02 3.31
C ASP A 529 -21.34 -3.57 2.00
N PHE A 530 -21.87 -4.72 1.59
CA PHE A 530 -21.41 -5.42 0.39
C PHE A 530 -21.59 -4.61 -0.90
N VAL A 531 -22.51 -3.62 -0.93
CA VAL A 531 -22.74 -2.75 -2.09
C VAL A 531 -21.72 -1.61 -2.17
N LEU A 532 -21.22 -1.15 -1.03
CA LEU A 532 -20.21 -0.08 -0.94
C LEU A 532 -18.78 -0.60 -1.11
N TYR A 533 -18.54 -1.90 -0.92
CA TYR A 533 -17.20 -2.47 -0.95
C TYR A 533 -16.56 -2.59 -2.36
N PRO A 534 -17.29 -2.86 -3.47
CA PRO A 534 -16.68 -3.04 -4.78
C PRO A 534 -15.77 -1.91 -5.27
N PRO A 535 -16.07 -0.61 -5.11
CA PRO A 535 -15.14 0.46 -5.48
C PRO A 535 -13.81 0.38 -4.73
N ILE A 536 -13.84 0.01 -3.44
CA ILE A 536 -12.64 -0.16 -2.61
C ILE A 536 -11.82 -1.35 -3.12
N ALA A 537 -12.44 -2.51 -3.27
CA ALA A 537 -11.78 -3.74 -3.70
C ALA A 537 -11.20 -3.63 -5.11
N ALA A 538 -11.95 -3.01 -6.04
CA ALA A 538 -11.49 -2.80 -7.41
C ALA A 538 -10.34 -1.80 -7.51
N ALA A 539 -10.26 -0.80 -6.62
CA ALA A 539 -9.20 0.19 -6.62
C ALA A 539 -7.97 -0.21 -5.77
N ALA A 540 -8.11 -1.19 -4.86
CA ALA A 540 -7.02 -1.65 -3.98
C ALA A 540 -5.74 -2.06 -4.75
N PRO A 541 -5.79 -2.69 -5.94
CA PRO A 541 -4.59 -3.06 -6.68
C PRO A 541 -3.74 -1.88 -7.17
N MET A 542 -4.21 -0.64 -7.08
CA MET A 542 -3.37 0.54 -7.29
C MET A 542 -2.21 0.61 -6.28
N ALA A 543 -2.46 0.21 -5.03
CA ALA A 543 -1.48 0.31 -3.93
C ALA A 543 -0.98 -1.05 -3.43
N ILE A 544 -1.74 -2.13 -3.61
CA ILE A 544 -1.50 -3.46 -3.04
C ILE A 544 -1.40 -4.45 -4.20
N ALA A 545 -0.40 -5.33 -4.20
CA ALA A 545 -0.33 -6.35 -5.25
C ALA A 545 -1.58 -7.27 -5.22
N PRO A 546 -2.14 -7.70 -6.36
CA PRO A 546 -3.38 -8.49 -6.40
C PRO A 546 -3.38 -9.70 -5.47
N GLU A 547 -2.27 -10.42 -5.40
CA GLU A 547 -2.09 -11.55 -4.50
C GLU A 547 -1.99 -11.19 -3.00
N GLN A 548 -1.89 -9.89 -2.69
CA GLN A 548 -1.92 -9.38 -1.32
C GLN A 548 -3.26 -8.74 -0.94
N CYS A 549 -4.18 -8.49 -1.87
CA CYS A 549 -5.48 -7.91 -1.59
C CYS A 549 -6.39 -8.91 -0.87
N GLY A 550 -6.50 -8.84 0.45
CA GLY A 550 -7.45 -9.61 1.24
C GLY A 550 -8.84 -8.99 1.16
N ASN A 551 -9.64 -9.43 0.17
CA ASN A 551 -10.98 -8.91 -0.06
C ASN A 551 -12.03 -9.77 0.62
N TRP A 552 -12.90 -9.12 1.41
CA TRP A 552 -13.90 -9.79 2.21
C TRP A 552 -15.15 -10.15 1.40
N ALA A 553 -15.73 -11.28 1.75
CA ALA A 553 -17.04 -11.72 1.31
C ALA A 553 -17.91 -12.04 2.52
N TYR A 554 -19.11 -11.50 2.57
CA TYR A 554 -20.04 -11.56 3.71
C TYR A 554 -21.37 -12.20 3.33
N PRO A 555 -21.42 -13.48 2.90
CA PRO A 555 -22.69 -14.13 2.60
C PRO A 555 -23.53 -14.24 3.87
N ALA A 556 -24.81 -13.84 3.81
CA ALA A 556 -25.73 -13.84 4.92
C ALA A 556 -27.07 -14.53 4.55
N ALA A 557 -27.76 -15.12 5.55
CA ALA A 557 -28.95 -15.92 5.33
C ALA A 557 -30.14 -15.11 4.77
N ASP A 558 -30.20 -13.83 5.07
CA ASP A 558 -31.24 -12.89 4.60
C ASP A 558 -31.00 -12.35 3.18
N MET A 559 -29.80 -12.54 2.63
CA MET A 559 -29.50 -12.20 1.24
C MET A 559 -30.25 -13.12 0.26
N ASP A 560 -30.63 -12.55 -0.88
CA ASP A 560 -31.01 -13.39 -2.01
C ASP A 560 -29.79 -14.04 -2.67
N LEU A 561 -30.00 -14.80 -3.76
CA LEU A 561 -28.90 -15.53 -4.37
C LEU A 561 -27.96 -14.61 -5.16
N GLU A 562 -28.48 -13.54 -5.78
CA GLU A 562 -27.67 -12.55 -6.50
C GLU A 562 -26.83 -11.71 -5.53
N GLU A 563 -27.38 -11.30 -4.39
CA GLU A 563 -26.63 -10.59 -3.33
C GLU A 563 -25.52 -11.49 -2.74
N THR A 564 -25.83 -12.79 -2.54
CA THR A 564 -24.82 -13.78 -2.14
C THR A 564 -23.68 -13.88 -3.16
N VAL A 565 -24.00 -13.94 -4.44
CA VAL A 565 -22.99 -13.94 -5.52
C VAL A 565 -22.22 -12.62 -5.56
N PHE A 566 -22.90 -11.50 -5.38
CA PHE A 566 -22.31 -10.17 -5.42
C PHE A 566 -21.17 -10.02 -4.40
N THR A 567 -21.39 -10.36 -3.14
CA THR A 567 -20.35 -10.31 -2.11
C THR A 567 -19.21 -11.31 -2.39
N LEU A 568 -19.52 -12.50 -2.93
CA LEU A 568 -18.50 -13.51 -3.28
C LEU A 568 -17.61 -13.05 -4.44
N VAL A 569 -18.15 -12.32 -5.42
CA VAL A 569 -17.36 -11.71 -6.51
C VAL A 569 -16.34 -10.71 -5.93
N THR A 570 -16.73 -9.95 -4.91
CA THR A 570 -15.80 -9.04 -4.21
C THR A 570 -14.65 -9.82 -3.57
N GLY A 571 -14.93 -10.90 -2.85
CA GLY A 571 -13.88 -11.77 -2.31
C GLY A 571 -12.98 -12.39 -3.36
N LEU A 572 -13.54 -12.77 -4.52
CA LEU A 572 -12.78 -13.38 -5.63
C LEU A 572 -11.83 -12.40 -6.33
N SER A 573 -12.03 -11.10 -6.23
CA SER A 573 -11.21 -10.08 -6.89
C SER A 573 -9.80 -9.89 -6.31
N GLY A 574 -9.46 -10.69 -5.29
CA GLY A 574 -8.17 -10.77 -4.64
C GLY A 574 -7.99 -12.10 -3.93
N ARG A 575 -7.37 -12.12 -2.76
CA ARG A 575 -7.38 -13.28 -1.85
C ARG A 575 -8.73 -13.35 -1.17
N LEU A 576 -9.43 -14.46 -1.38
CA LEU A 576 -10.76 -14.65 -0.82
C LEU A 576 -10.72 -14.74 0.71
N TYR A 577 -11.33 -13.74 1.35
CA TYR A 577 -11.45 -13.62 2.78
C TYR A 577 -12.93 -13.74 3.14
N LEU A 578 -13.29 -14.82 3.85
CA LEU A 578 -14.68 -15.19 4.10
C LEU A 578 -15.06 -14.86 5.55
N SER A 579 -16.24 -14.32 5.76
CA SER A 579 -16.83 -14.09 7.07
C SER A 579 -18.36 -14.26 7.00
N GLY A 580 -19.06 -14.12 8.15
CA GLY A 580 -20.51 -14.30 8.24
C GLY A 580 -20.92 -15.63 8.87
N PHE A 581 -22.19 -15.74 9.26
CA PHE A 581 -22.75 -16.95 9.89
C PHE A 581 -23.02 -18.06 8.87
N LEU A 582 -21.94 -18.69 8.36
CA LEU A 582 -22.03 -19.69 7.28
C LEU A 582 -22.93 -20.88 7.61
N HIS A 583 -23.09 -21.25 8.89
CA HIS A 583 -23.93 -22.34 9.34
C HIS A 583 -25.44 -22.01 9.19
N GLU A 584 -25.81 -20.74 9.10
CA GLU A 584 -27.18 -20.28 8.94
C GLU A 584 -27.61 -20.17 7.47
N LEU A 585 -26.67 -20.22 6.52
CA LEU A 585 -26.94 -20.09 5.10
C LEU A 585 -27.89 -21.20 4.59
N ARG A 586 -28.74 -20.85 3.64
CA ARG A 586 -29.55 -21.81 2.91
C ARG A 586 -28.69 -22.72 2.03
N GLY A 587 -29.25 -23.85 1.61
CA GLY A 587 -28.51 -24.85 0.82
C GLY A 587 -27.99 -24.32 -0.51
N ASP A 588 -28.74 -23.46 -1.19
CA ASP A 588 -28.37 -22.79 -2.43
C ASP A 588 -27.24 -21.78 -2.21
N GLN A 589 -27.30 -20.97 -1.16
CA GLN A 589 -26.22 -20.03 -0.78
C GLN A 589 -24.93 -20.77 -0.41
N ARG A 590 -25.02 -21.85 0.39
CA ARG A 590 -23.82 -22.69 0.69
C ARG A 590 -23.20 -23.31 -0.56
N ALA A 591 -24.03 -23.66 -1.55
CA ALA A 591 -23.52 -24.14 -2.83
C ALA A 591 -22.69 -23.06 -3.56
N GLN A 592 -23.16 -21.80 -3.56
CA GLN A 592 -22.42 -20.68 -4.16
C GLN A 592 -21.11 -20.39 -3.41
N VAL A 593 -21.13 -20.44 -2.08
CA VAL A 593 -19.87 -20.29 -1.29
C VAL A 593 -18.86 -21.37 -1.69
N ARG A 594 -19.25 -22.66 -1.70
CA ARG A 594 -18.35 -23.75 -2.12
C ARG A 594 -17.86 -23.59 -3.56
N GLU A 595 -18.72 -23.13 -4.46
CA GLU A 595 -18.33 -22.84 -5.84
C GLU A 595 -17.29 -21.70 -5.92
N ALA A 596 -17.50 -20.59 -5.22
CA ALA A 596 -16.55 -19.47 -5.15
C ALA A 596 -15.18 -19.92 -4.63
N LEU A 597 -15.15 -20.72 -3.56
CA LEU A 597 -13.89 -21.26 -3.02
C LEU A 597 -13.18 -22.17 -4.03
N ARG A 598 -13.92 -22.97 -4.77
CA ARG A 598 -13.36 -23.80 -5.85
C ARG A 598 -12.80 -22.96 -6.99
N VAL A 599 -13.52 -21.92 -7.40
CA VAL A 599 -13.09 -20.96 -8.44
C VAL A 599 -11.80 -20.26 -7.98
N HIS A 600 -11.76 -19.72 -6.75
CA HIS A 600 -10.57 -19.06 -6.22
C HIS A 600 -9.34 -19.97 -6.24
N ARG A 601 -9.48 -21.24 -5.89
CA ARG A 601 -8.35 -22.19 -5.99
C ARG A 601 -7.83 -22.34 -7.41
N GLY A 602 -8.71 -22.27 -8.42
CA GLY A 602 -8.32 -22.30 -9.83
C GLY A 602 -7.68 -20.98 -10.32
N MET A 603 -7.92 -19.87 -9.63
CA MET A 603 -7.37 -18.55 -10.00
C MET A 603 -5.99 -18.27 -9.38
N ARG A 604 -5.57 -18.98 -8.34
CA ARG A 604 -4.37 -18.67 -7.51
C ARG A 604 -3.09 -18.49 -8.31
N GLU A 605 -2.84 -19.36 -9.28
CA GLU A 605 -1.64 -19.28 -10.12
C GLU A 605 -1.64 -17.98 -10.94
N GLY A 606 -2.78 -17.65 -11.57
CA GLY A 606 -2.94 -16.40 -12.29
C GLY A 606 -2.80 -15.17 -11.39
N LEU A 607 -3.37 -15.23 -10.16
CA LEU A 607 -3.35 -14.10 -9.24
C LEU A 607 -1.94 -13.67 -8.83
N ARG A 608 -0.99 -14.62 -8.73
CA ARG A 608 0.42 -14.34 -8.36
C ARG A 608 1.16 -13.44 -9.34
N ASP A 609 0.81 -13.57 -10.63
CA ASP A 609 1.46 -12.85 -11.70
C ASP A 609 0.54 -11.82 -12.36
N ALA A 610 -0.71 -11.68 -11.88
CA ALA A 610 -1.71 -10.82 -12.47
C ALA A 610 -1.28 -9.35 -12.44
N GLU A 611 -1.43 -8.68 -13.58
CA GLU A 611 -1.30 -7.23 -13.73
C GLU A 611 -2.71 -6.63 -13.66
N PRO A 612 -2.99 -5.71 -12.72
CA PRO A 612 -4.30 -5.08 -12.61
C PRO A 612 -4.49 -4.03 -13.71
N PHE A 613 -5.72 -3.90 -14.19
CA PHE A 613 -6.12 -2.85 -15.13
C PHE A 613 -7.60 -2.49 -14.95
N TRP A 614 -7.98 -1.29 -15.38
CA TRP A 614 -9.30 -0.74 -15.16
C TRP A 614 -9.97 -0.35 -16.49
N PRO A 615 -10.60 -1.28 -17.18
CA PRO A 615 -11.11 -1.03 -18.53
C PRO A 615 -12.27 -0.02 -18.60
N LEU A 616 -12.99 0.21 -17.50
CA LEU A 616 -13.96 1.30 -17.37
C LEU A 616 -13.39 2.54 -16.64
N GLY A 617 -12.08 2.57 -16.39
CA GLY A 617 -11.42 3.55 -15.53
C GLY A 617 -11.47 3.15 -14.05
N LEU A 618 -10.65 3.84 -13.23
CA LEU A 618 -10.71 3.68 -11.78
C LEU A 618 -12.10 4.09 -11.27
N PRO A 619 -12.74 3.28 -10.40
CA PRO A 619 -14.09 3.54 -9.99
C PRO A 619 -14.21 4.81 -9.13
N ALA A 620 -15.23 5.62 -9.39
CA ALA A 620 -15.70 6.61 -8.45
C ALA A 620 -16.56 5.93 -7.37
N TRP A 621 -16.72 6.62 -6.23
CA TRP A 621 -17.39 6.05 -5.05
C TRP A 621 -18.83 5.60 -5.33
N ASP A 622 -19.54 6.35 -6.16
CA ASP A 622 -20.96 6.17 -6.49
C ASP A 622 -21.23 5.65 -7.91
N ASP A 623 -20.19 5.17 -8.60
CA ASP A 623 -20.35 4.54 -9.91
C ASP A 623 -21.34 3.35 -9.83
N PRO A 624 -22.34 3.30 -10.69
CA PRO A 624 -23.27 2.18 -10.73
C PRO A 624 -22.63 0.90 -11.26
N LEU A 625 -21.64 1.02 -12.15
CA LEU A 625 -20.87 -0.09 -12.70
C LEU A 625 -19.40 0.02 -12.29
N VAL A 626 -18.89 -1.01 -11.66
CA VAL A 626 -17.50 -1.11 -11.25
C VAL A 626 -16.84 -2.27 -11.97
N CYS A 627 -15.65 -2.06 -12.53
CA CYS A 627 -14.92 -3.09 -13.26
C CYS A 627 -13.46 -3.12 -12.87
N LEU A 628 -12.94 -4.32 -12.57
CA LEU A 628 -11.52 -4.61 -12.39
C LEU A 628 -11.15 -5.74 -13.34
N GLY A 629 -10.04 -5.58 -14.06
CA GLY A 629 -9.38 -6.64 -14.80
C GLY A 629 -8.11 -7.11 -14.10
N LEU A 630 -7.90 -8.40 -14.06
CA LEU A 630 -6.65 -9.03 -13.64
C LEU A 630 -6.07 -9.81 -14.81
N ARG A 631 -5.00 -9.28 -15.40
CA ARG A 631 -4.34 -9.84 -16.58
C ARG A 631 -3.30 -10.84 -16.18
N SER A 632 -3.52 -12.09 -16.53
CA SER A 632 -2.56 -13.18 -16.41
C SER A 632 -1.88 -13.46 -17.75
N ARG A 633 -0.97 -14.43 -17.74
CA ARG A 633 -0.23 -14.81 -18.95
C ARG A 633 -1.14 -15.25 -20.11
N ASP A 634 -2.17 -16.06 -19.81
CA ASP A 634 -2.97 -16.76 -20.80
C ASP A 634 -4.42 -16.23 -20.87
N HIS A 635 -4.87 -15.45 -19.89
CA HIS A 635 -6.24 -14.95 -19.80
C HIS A 635 -6.32 -13.65 -19.03
N ASP A 636 -7.45 -12.94 -19.22
CA ASP A 636 -7.87 -11.81 -18.41
C ASP A 636 -9.11 -12.25 -17.58
N ASP A 637 -9.06 -12.10 -16.26
CA ASP A 637 -10.21 -12.28 -15.37
C ASP A 637 -10.85 -10.93 -15.12
N ILE A 638 -12.11 -10.76 -15.50
CA ILE A 638 -12.87 -9.53 -15.41
C ILE A 638 -13.90 -9.66 -14.32
N PHE A 639 -13.76 -8.81 -13.29
CA PHE A 639 -14.73 -8.66 -12.22
C PHE A 639 -15.60 -7.45 -12.53
N LEU A 640 -16.90 -7.67 -12.61
CA LEU A 640 -17.86 -6.60 -12.94
C LEU A 640 -19.00 -6.63 -11.93
N TRP A 641 -19.28 -5.49 -11.32
CA TRP A 641 -20.39 -5.29 -10.39
C TRP A 641 -21.34 -4.24 -10.96
N ASP A 642 -22.62 -4.60 -11.02
CA ASP A 642 -23.73 -3.67 -11.24
C ASP A 642 -24.39 -3.39 -9.89
N ARG A 643 -24.22 -2.17 -9.41
CA ARG A 643 -24.74 -1.65 -8.13
C ARG A 643 -26.08 -0.94 -8.31
N GLY A 644 -26.55 -0.82 -9.56
CA GLY A 644 -27.82 -0.18 -9.91
C GLY A 644 -29.02 -1.07 -9.67
N ASP A 645 -30.19 -0.46 -9.70
CA ASP A 645 -31.48 -1.18 -9.55
C ASP A 645 -32.04 -1.68 -10.89
N ALA A 646 -31.62 -1.11 -12.02
CA ALA A 646 -32.06 -1.44 -13.37
C ALA A 646 -30.97 -2.17 -14.15
N ALA A 647 -31.37 -3.03 -15.09
CA ALA A 647 -30.44 -3.66 -16.01
C ALA A 647 -29.64 -2.60 -16.80
N ALA A 648 -28.35 -2.82 -16.94
CA ALA A 648 -27.44 -1.96 -17.67
C ALA A 648 -26.86 -2.68 -18.89
N SER A 649 -26.44 -1.91 -19.90
CA SER A 649 -25.65 -2.44 -21.02
C SER A 649 -24.39 -1.60 -21.15
N VAL A 650 -23.22 -2.26 -21.21
CA VAL A 650 -21.91 -1.63 -21.28
C VAL A 650 -21.03 -2.38 -22.28
N VAL A 651 -20.15 -1.65 -22.96
CA VAL A 651 -19.03 -2.22 -23.68
C VAL A 651 -17.78 -1.99 -22.86
N VAL A 652 -17.13 -3.06 -22.41
CA VAL A 652 -15.86 -3.04 -21.68
C VAL A 652 -14.74 -3.04 -22.72
N PRO A 653 -14.04 -1.92 -22.93
CA PRO A 653 -13.13 -1.77 -24.07
C PRO A 653 -11.84 -2.57 -23.89
N GLY A 654 -11.13 -2.80 -25.01
CA GLY A 654 -9.80 -3.40 -25.03
C GLY A 654 -9.72 -4.89 -24.71
N LEU A 655 -10.87 -5.55 -24.56
CA LEU A 655 -10.96 -6.98 -24.30
C LEU A 655 -11.24 -7.72 -25.60
N THR A 656 -10.31 -8.58 -26.02
CA THR A 656 -10.43 -9.36 -27.26
C THR A 656 -10.30 -10.85 -26.93
N GLY A 657 -11.29 -11.64 -27.25
CA GLY A 657 -11.33 -13.09 -26.99
C GLY A 657 -12.73 -13.57 -26.69
N GLU A 658 -12.90 -14.87 -26.61
CA GLU A 658 -14.18 -15.50 -26.26
C GLU A 658 -14.42 -15.34 -24.74
N PRO A 659 -15.58 -14.79 -24.32
CA PRO A 659 -15.89 -14.67 -22.90
C PRO A 659 -16.43 -16.00 -22.35
N HIS A 660 -15.86 -16.43 -21.23
CA HIS A 660 -16.30 -17.60 -20.47
C HIS A 660 -16.77 -17.18 -19.08
N PRO A 661 -18.03 -17.44 -18.69
CA PRO A 661 -18.46 -17.22 -17.32
C PRO A 661 -17.63 -18.07 -16.36
N LEU A 662 -16.93 -17.41 -15.41
CA LEU A 662 -16.12 -18.10 -14.41
C LEU A 662 -16.89 -18.29 -13.11
N PHE A 663 -17.66 -17.26 -12.69
CA PHE A 663 -18.49 -17.32 -11.49
C PHE A 663 -19.64 -16.30 -11.56
N PRO A 664 -20.86 -16.69 -11.17
CA PRO A 664 -21.30 -18.06 -10.88
C PRO A 664 -21.42 -18.90 -12.17
N ALA A 665 -21.54 -20.24 -12.03
CA ALA A 665 -21.69 -21.15 -13.18
C ALA A 665 -23.00 -20.93 -13.95
N TRP A 666 -24.07 -20.48 -13.28
CA TRP A 666 -25.31 -20.06 -13.93
C TRP A 666 -25.19 -18.62 -14.43
N GLN A 667 -25.71 -18.39 -15.61
CA GLN A 667 -25.71 -17.07 -16.23
C GLN A 667 -26.97 -16.29 -15.82
N GLY A 668 -27.10 -15.12 -16.11
CA GLY A 668 -28.21 -14.20 -16.01
C GLY A 668 -27.85 -12.97 -16.81
N TRP A 669 -26.53 -12.84 -17.11
CA TRP A 669 -26.01 -11.79 -17.96
C TRP A 669 -25.73 -12.29 -19.35
N GLU A 670 -25.85 -11.42 -20.33
CA GLU A 670 -25.38 -11.65 -21.69
C GLU A 670 -23.99 -11.03 -21.83
N ALA A 671 -23.02 -11.81 -22.30
CA ALA A 671 -21.65 -11.35 -22.55
C ALA A 671 -21.20 -11.82 -23.93
N GLN A 672 -20.77 -10.91 -24.79
CA GLN A 672 -20.38 -11.18 -26.16
C GLN A 672 -19.15 -10.37 -26.56
N ALA A 673 -18.18 -11.02 -27.21
CA ALA A 673 -17.07 -10.33 -27.85
C ALA A 673 -17.56 -9.48 -29.02
N THR A 674 -17.07 -8.24 -29.10
CA THR A 674 -17.32 -7.31 -30.21
C THR A 674 -16.00 -6.69 -30.68
N PRO A 675 -15.96 -6.03 -31.83
CA PRO A 675 -14.75 -5.32 -32.26
C PRO A 675 -14.30 -4.20 -31.30
N GLU A 676 -15.24 -3.61 -30.56
CA GLU A 676 -14.98 -2.53 -29.59
C GLU A 676 -14.55 -3.06 -28.21
N GLY A 677 -14.77 -4.34 -27.91
CA GLY A 677 -14.48 -4.97 -26.62
C GLY A 677 -15.54 -6.00 -26.21
N LEU A 678 -15.70 -6.21 -24.92
CA LEU A 678 -16.71 -7.11 -24.35
C LEU A 678 -18.03 -6.35 -24.13
N ALA A 679 -19.06 -6.67 -24.91
CA ALA A 679 -20.40 -6.18 -24.66
C ALA A 679 -21.07 -7.02 -23.57
N VAL A 680 -21.55 -6.36 -22.52
CA VAL A 680 -22.24 -7.00 -21.37
C VAL A 680 -23.60 -6.37 -21.18
N THR A 681 -24.62 -7.20 -20.98
CA THR A 681 -25.96 -6.76 -20.53
C THR A 681 -26.25 -7.46 -19.21
N THR A 682 -26.46 -6.66 -18.15
CA THR A 682 -26.78 -7.12 -16.81
C THR A 682 -28.29 -7.41 -16.67
N ILE A 683 -28.70 -7.95 -15.54
CA ILE A 683 -30.12 -8.05 -15.13
C ILE A 683 -30.42 -6.99 -14.08
N ALA A 684 -31.68 -6.72 -13.88
CA ALA A 684 -32.14 -5.76 -12.86
C ALA A 684 -31.76 -6.23 -11.44
N GLY A 685 -31.42 -5.29 -10.60
CA GLY A 685 -30.96 -5.50 -9.23
C GLY A 685 -29.42 -5.52 -9.10
N ARG A 686 -28.95 -5.60 -7.86
CA ARG A 686 -27.52 -5.63 -7.53
C ARG A 686 -26.92 -6.98 -7.90
N THR A 687 -26.11 -7.01 -8.93
CA THR A 687 -25.60 -8.25 -9.50
C THR A 687 -24.11 -8.14 -9.84
N ALA A 688 -23.38 -9.24 -9.79
CA ALA A 688 -21.96 -9.25 -10.12
C ALA A 688 -21.52 -10.56 -10.78
N ARG A 689 -20.51 -10.50 -11.63
CA ARG A 689 -19.98 -11.66 -12.35
C ARG A 689 -18.46 -11.61 -12.46
N VAL A 690 -17.87 -12.79 -12.52
CA VAL A 690 -16.48 -12.98 -12.96
C VAL A 690 -16.52 -13.62 -14.34
N ILE A 691 -15.91 -12.97 -15.32
CA ILE A 691 -15.85 -13.41 -16.71
C ILE A 691 -14.38 -13.60 -17.07
N ARG A 692 -14.01 -14.78 -17.55
CA ARG A 692 -12.67 -15.05 -18.08
C ARG A 692 -12.66 -14.83 -19.58
N ILE A 693 -11.60 -14.20 -20.07
CA ILE A 693 -11.35 -14.01 -21.49
C ILE A 693 -10.00 -14.65 -21.80
N ASP A 694 -10.01 -15.71 -22.61
CA ASP A 694 -8.78 -16.34 -23.05
C ASP A 694 -8.06 -15.43 -24.03
N ARG A 695 -6.80 -15.16 -23.76
CA ARG A 695 -5.97 -14.37 -24.67
C ARG A 695 -5.46 -15.26 -25.79
N ALA A 696 -5.61 -14.78 -27.03
CA ALA A 696 -5.01 -15.48 -28.16
C ALA A 696 -3.49 -15.63 -27.91
N ALA A 697 -3.00 -16.86 -27.93
CA ALA A 697 -1.56 -17.10 -27.84
C ALA A 697 -0.86 -16.22 -28.88
N ASN A 698 -0.05 -15.27 -28.44
CA ASN A 698 0.80 -14.53 -29.37
C ASN A 698 1.71 -15.56 -30.08
N ARG A 699 1.39 -15.83 -31.32
CA ARG A 699 2.19 -16.72 -32.20
C ARG A 699 3.47 -16.05 -32.60
#